data_a6095505d76e980103bb215631d03422
#
_entry.id   a6095505d76e980103bb215631d03422
#
_cell.length_a   1.000
_cell.length_b   1.000
_cell.length_c   1.000
_cell.angle_alpha   90.00
_cell.angle_beta   90.00
_cell.angle_gamma   90.00
#
_symmetry.space_group_name_H-M   'P 1'
#
loop_
_entity.id
_entity.type
_entity.pdbx_description
1 polymer ?
#
loop_
_entity_poly.entity_id
_entity_poly.type
_entity_poly.pdbx_seq_one_letter_code
_entity_poly.pdbx_strand_id
1 'polypeptide(L)'
;MVKCFLLLFVALFSYFSLFSQTVLLSGKVIDKDNQDALYGVNIIITNADELLTNSKQMGTSTDFDGNYKIALYPGSYTVKFVYIGYEEIAKTLDLEVGKPIVLNVEIYQKAEIIDEIVVSASKYEQKLSEITVSMEIIKPSTIENNNSFDMSDALNQVAGVDINDKQPSIRSSTGWSYGAGSRVIILMDDLPIMSADVADVKWNYIPVENISQVEVVKGASSVLFGSSAIGGVINVRSAYPTDKPVTKVSYFNGIYGSPRTESFKWWAKEFYNGGNSNFNVLLRDEVFYFVRNPMYSGISFSHSQKFDNLDLTMGGNHFIDEGYREMDFEKRSRFNANIRYRSKKVNGLAVGVNTNFMAIDMSDFFMWDSDTTPYLSNKSLGATVPTQGYRMNIDPFIYYYKPNGSRYSLRTRYFRTENVMPSDTSKNSTAHSYYMEYQYQTVFAEKWNLTAGAVYAPSTVQANLFGDHYSTNLAVYTQLDVRFGRLKANVGMRGEYFLLDSTQTESVFNINMGDNSLEIPIRPVFRTGVNYQTAEQTFLRASFGQGYRFPSIAEKYTATSLGMVNILPNPRLIPESGWSAEIGVKQAYKLGRWRGFADLAIYNQDINDMMEFTFGVFNPVTYMPFQSVDTVAPVIGFQSQNYGDVRIQGFDLSATIGGKLGKNILTTMVGYTFNDSRLKEGIDTTTSSLSSLLKYRQRHTLKADISLESKRITFGANIIWRSAMENIDRLFCDERDPETVNPSDYAFYQLFSGMILPGYWDYRIKNAKREYLNIDLRFGFKFSERLRASFIVKNILNREYVGRPGDMHAPRRFEIVLSAQI
;
A
#
# COMPACT_ATOMS: atom_id res chain seq x y z
N MET A 1 68.68 -42.86 -26.79
CA MET A 1 67.94 -41.57 -26.75
C MET A 1 66.45 -41.72 -26.38
N VAL A 2 65.70 -42.72 -26.85
CA VAL A 2 64.25 -42.86 -26.56
C VAL A 2 63.90 -43.12 -25.08
N LYS A 3 64.76 -43.87 -24.33
CA LYS A 3 64.55 -44.17 -22.94
C LYS A 3 64.74 -42.95 -22.01
N CYS A 4 65.60 -41.99 -22.32
CA CYS A 4 65.82 -40.76 -21.57
C CYS A 4 64.66 -39.76 -21.80
N PHE A 5 64.05 -39.73 -22.98
CA PHE A 5 62.93 -38.92 -23.32
C PHE A 5 61.63 -39.37 -22.60
N LEU A 6 61.44 -40.67 -22.41
CA LEU A 6 60.32 -41.26 -21.68
C LEU A 6 60.42 -40.98 -20.18
N LEU A 7 61.62 -41.02 -19.60
CA LEU A 7 61.86 -40.71 -18.21
C LEU A 7 61.69 -39.18 -17.91
N LEU A 8 62.08 -38.34 -18.85
CA LEU A 8 61.85 -36.88 -18.75
C LEU A 8 60.36 -36.54 -18.90
N PHE A 9 59.61 -37.25 -19.76
CA PHE A 9 58.20 -37.08 -19.95
C PHE A 9 57.40 -37.54 -18.72
N VAL A 10 57.78 -38.65 -18.08
CA VAL A 10 57.17 -39.17 -16.87
C VAL A 10 57.50 -38.25 -15.68
N ALA A 11 58.74 -37.71 -15.62
CA ALA A 11 59.12 -36.73 -14.57
C ALA A 11 58.38 -35.38 -14.74
N LEU A 12 58.19 -34.90 -16.02
CA LEU A 12 57.38 -33.70 -16.28
C LEU A 12 55.89 -33.91 -15.96
N PHE A 13 55.35 -35.12 -16.23
CA PHE A 13 53.96 -35.43 -15.86
C PHE A 13 53.73 -35.61 -14.37
N SER A 14 54.78 -36.09 -13.64
CA SER A 14 54.72 -36.18 -12.18
C SER A 14 54.78 -34.81 -11.49
N TYR A 15 55.31 -33.77 -12.14
CA TYR A 15 55.34 -32.40 -11.62
C TYR A 15 53.99 -31.67 -11.83
N PHE A 16 53.13 -32.14 -12.79
CA PHE A 16 51.80 -31.56 -13.02
C PHE A 16 50.71 -32.09 -12.07
N SER A 17 51.00 -33.01 -11.15
CA SER A 17 50.07 -33.59 -10.21
C SER A 17 50.00 -32.85 -8.87
N LEU A 18 50.58 -31.67 -8.74
CA LEU A 18 50.28 -30.74 -7.66
C LEU A 18 48.92 -30.07 -7.94
N PHE A 19 47.87 -30.85 -8.00
CA PHE A 19 46.52 -30.32 -7.86
C PHE A 19 46.45 -29.66 -6.47
N SER A 20 46.37 -28.37 -6.46
CA SER A 20 46.04 -27.58 -5.29
C SER A 20 44.72 -28.11 -4.70
N GLN A 21 44.79 -28.91 -3.62
CA GLN A 21 43.64 -29.50 -2.98
C GLN A 21 42.87 -28.37 -2.26
N THR A 22 41.71 -28.01 -2.78
CA THR A 22 40.82 -27.08 -2.08
C THR A 22 40.10 -27.81 -0.94
N VAL A 23 39.87 -27.08 0.14
CA VAL A 23 39.11 -27.53 1.31
C VAL A 23 37.70 -26.94 1.19
N LEU A 24 36.69 -27.78 1.38
CA LEU A 24 35.31 -27.33 1.38
C LEU A 24 34.92 -26.75 2.74
N LEU A 25 34.65 -25.48 2.82
CA LEU A 25 33.96 -24.83 3.92
C LEU A 25 32.47 -24.81 3.63
N SER A 26 31.66 -25.34 4.53
CA SER A 26 30.19 -25.37 4.41
C SER A 26 29.54 -25.13 5.77
N GLY A 27 28.24 -24.85 5.79
CA GLY A 27 27.49 -24.70 7.02
C GLY A 27 26.11 -24.11 6.80
N LYS A 28 25.41 -23.86 7.89
CA LYS A 28 24.09 -23.25 7.92
C LYS A 28 24.12 -22.00 8.79
N VAL A 29 23.44 -20.92 8.34
CA VAL A 29 23.24 -19.70 9.12
C VAL A 29 21.78 -19.59 9.49
N ILE A 30 21.51 -19.43 10.78
CA ILE A 30 20.14 -19.31 11.31
C ILE A 30 20.01 -18.08 12.24
N ASP A 31 18.80 -17.61 12.37
CA ASP A 31 18.42 -16.63 13.39
C ASP A 31 18.39 -17.31 14.76
N LYS A 32 19.05 -16.73 15.75
CA LYS A 32 19.14 -17.34 17.07
C LYS A 32 17.83 -17.31 17.86
N ASP A 33 16.99 -16.28 17.64
CA ASP A 33 15.80 -16.06 18.45
C ASP A 33 14.62 -16.95 17.98
N ASN A 34 14.45 -17.10 16.67
CA ASN A 34 13.37 -17.88 16.09
C ASN A 34 13.80 -19.18 15.40
N GLN A 35 15.14 -19.42 15.30
CA GLN A 35 15.74 -20.60 14.65
C GLN A 35 15.46 -20.71 13.14
N ASP A 36 15.05 -19.62 12.51
CA ASP A 36 14.77 -19.58 11.07
C ASP A 36 16.06 -19.58 10.25
N ALA A 37 16.04 -20.28 9.13
CA ALA A 37 17.10 -20.28 8.16
C ALA A 37 17.22 -18.90 7.48
N LEU A 38 18.40 -18.30 7.52
CA LEU A 38 18.61 -16.97 6.96
C LEU A 38 19.16 -17.07 5.54
N TYR A 39 18.32 -16.67 4.61
CA TYR A 39 18.61 -16.60 3.18
C TYR A 39 19.36 -15.32 2.81
N GLY A 40 20.37 -15.43 1.95
CA GLY A 40 21.10 -14.27 1.41
C GLY A 40 22.10 -13.63 2.39
N VAL A 41 22.47 -14.30 3.47
CA VAL A 41 23.59 -13.87 4.35
C VAL A 41 24.87 -13.84 3.54
N ASN A 42 25.54 -12.69 3.49
CA ASN A 42 26.83 -12.56 2.83
C ASN A 42 27.93 -13.12 3.73
N ILE A 43 28.68 -14.09 3.19
CA ILE A 43 29.84 -14.68 3.85
C ILE A 43 31.07 -14.15 3.15
N ILE A 44 31.79 -13.27 3.85
CA ILE A 44 32.99 -12.58 3.38
C ILE A 44 34.20 -13.28 3.98
N ILE A 45 35.14 -13.69 3.13
CA ILE A 45 36.30 -14.47 3.52
C ILE A 45 37.55 -13.70 3.16
N THR A 46 38.35 -13.44 4.18
CA THR A 46 39.64 -12.72 4.06
C THR A 46 40.76 -13.62 4.58
N ASN A 47 41.83 -13.76 3.82
CA ASN A 47 43.01 -14.50 4.25
C ASN A 47 43.67 -13.72 5.40
N ALA A 48 43.94 -14.40 6.51
CA ALA A 48 44.53 -13.76 7.71
C ALA A 48 45.99 -13.42 7.51
N ASP A 49 46.73 -14.10 6.62
CA ASP A 49 48.16 -13.93 6.37
C ASP A 49 48.50 -12.82 5.37
N GLU A 50 47.49 -12.28 4.65
CA GLU A 50 47.67 -11.23 3.62
C GLU A 50 47.31 -9.82 4.13
N LEU A 51 47.90 -9.37 5.21
CA LEU A 51 47.67 -8.02 5.76
C LEU A 51 48.34 -6.87 4.96
N LEU A 52 48.98 -7.13 3.84
CA LEU A 52 49.85 -6.13 3.25
C LEU A 52 49.75 -5.88 1.74
N THR A 53 48.85 -6.45 0.92
CA THR A 53 48.63 -5.93 -0.47
C THR A 53 47.45 -6.62 -1.15
N ASN A 54 46.42 -5.85 -1.58
CA ASN A 54 45.36 -6.22 -2.55
C ASN A 54 44.81 -7.67 -2.42
N SER A 55 44.42 -8.09 -1.23
CA SER A 55 43.78 -9.39 -1.00
C SER A 55 42.43 -9.45 -1.76
N LYS A 56 42.35 -10.36 -2.70
CA LYS A 56 41.10 -10.67 -3.41
C LYS A 56 40.12 -11.22 -2.43
N GLN A 57 39.19 -10.40 -2.00
CA GLN A 57 38.10 -10.77 -1.09
C GLN A 57 37.26 -11.85 -1.79
N MET A 58 37.17 -13.05 -1.19
CA MET A 58 36.32 -14.13 -1.65
C MET A 58 35.03 -14.15 -0.83
N GLY A 59 33.92 -14.55 -1.40
CA GLY A 59 32.68 -14.62 -0.69
C GLY A 59 31.66 -15.55 -1.32
N THR A 60 30.67 -15.93 -0.53
CA THR A 60 29.50 -16.67 -0.97
C THR A 60 28.28 -16.13 -0.19
N SER A 61 27.08 -16.56 -0.56
CA SER A 61 25.88 -16.24 0.22
C SER A 61 25.09 -17.50 0.56
N THR A 62 24.26 -17.43 1.61
CA THR A 62 23.40 -18.54 1.98
C THR A 62 22.26 -18.71 0.97
N ASP A 63 21.86 -19.97 0.74
CA ASP A 63 20.66 -20.33 -0.01
C ASP A 63 19.36 -20.15 0.82
N PHE A 64 18.21 -20.52 0.26
CA PHE A 64 16.91 -20.41 0.92
C PHE A 64 16.77 -21.21 2.22
N ASP A 65 17.61 -22.23 2.39
CA ASP A 65 17.66 -23.06 3.60
C ASP A 65 18.73 -22.59 4.58
N GLY A 66 19.35 -21.43 4.30
CA GLY A 66 20.44 -20.88 5.08
C GLY A 66 21.78 -21.57 4.89
N ASN A 67 21.90 -22.54 3.97
CA ASN A 67 23.13 -23.27 3.75
C ASN A 67 24.07 -22.49 2.85
N TYR A 68 25.38 -22.63 3.10
CA TYR A 68 26.43 -22.10 2.25
C TYR A 68 27.53 -23.11 2.03
N LYS A 69 28.26 -22.96 0.95
CA LYS A 69 29.47 -23.73 0.63
C LYS A 69 30.41 -22.93 -0.23
N ILE A 70 31.69 -23.05 0.05
CA ILE A 70 32.77 -22.44 -0.72
C ILE A 70 34.01 -23.30 -0.66
N ALA A 71 34.71 -23.44 -1.77
CA ALA A 71 36.00 -24.13 -1.84
C ALA A 71 37.15 -23.13 -1.67
N LEU A 72 38.01 -23.34 -0.71
CA LEU A 72 39.13 -22.47 -0.37
C LEU A 72 40.45 -23.26 -0.39
N TYR A 73 41.55 -22.57 -0.57
CA TYR A 73 42.88 -23.19 -0.39
C TYR A 73 43.17 -23.37 1.09
N PRO A 74 44.04 -24.31 1.46
CA PRO A 74 44.52 -24.42 2.83
C PRO A 74 45.16 -23.11 3.33
N GLY A 75 44.90 -22.71 4.55
CA GLY A 75 45.41 -21.44 5.15
C GLY A 75 44.49 -20.92 6.25
N SER A 76 44.91 -19.85 6.89
CA SER A 76 44.14 -19.17 7.95
C SER A 76 43.24 -18.12 7.34
N TYR A 77 41.94 -18.17 7.67
CA TYR A 77 40.91 -17.26 7.13
C TYR A 77 40.05 -16.65 8.22
N THR A 78 39.76 -15.38 8.09
CA THR A 78 38.66 -14.75 8.82
C THR A 78 37.39 -14.79 7.97
N VAL A 79 36.36 -15.48 8.46
CA VAL A 79 35.03 -15.62 7.81
C VAL A 79 34.07 -14.73 8.56
N LYS A 80 33.55 -13.73 7.85
CA LYS A 80 32.56 -12.79 8.37
C LYS A 80 31.18 -13.10 7.79
N PHE A 81 30.19 -13.18 8.69
CA PHE A 81 28.79 -13.36 8.35
C PHE A 81 28.09 -12.03 8.50
N VAL A 82 27.65 -11.46 7.40
CA VAL A 82 27.02 -10.12 7.34
C VAL A 82 25.63 -10.26 6.74
N TYR A 83 24.63 -9.92 7.54
CA TYR A 83 23.24 -9.91 7.09
C TYR A 83 22.55 -8.64 7.59
N ILE A 84 21.72 -8.07 6.72
CA ILE A 84 21.06 -6.80 7.03
C ILE A 84 20.11 -7.00 8.20
N GLY A 85 20.23 -6.17 9.25
CA GLY A 85 19.40 -6.27 10.45
C GLY A 85 19.94 -7.23 11.52
N TYR A 86 21.10 -7.86 11.30
CA TYR A 86 21.73 -8.78 12.25
C TYR A 86 23.10 -8.29 12.70
N GLU A 87 23.58 -8.79 13.84
CA GLU A 87 24.94 -8.54 14.30
C GLU A 87 25.93 -9.26 13.40
N GLU A 88 27.01 -8.57 13.03
CA GLU A 88 28.11 -9.18 12.28
C GLU A 88 28.87 -10.15 13.17
N ILE A 89 29.01 -11.39 12.72
CA ILE A 89 29.82 -12.40 13.40
C ILE A 89 31.05 -12.71 12.54
N ALA A 90 32.24 -12.64 13.15
CA ALA A 90 33.49 -13.04 12.55
C ALA A 90 34.06 -14.28 13.28
N LYS A 91 34.53 -15.24 12.50
CA LYS A 91 35.20 -16.45 12.98
C LYS A 91 36.50 -16.64 12.22
N THR A 92 37.58 -16.91 12.93
CA THR A 92 38.87 -17.29 12.32
C THR A 92 38.95 -18.80 12.26
N LEU A 93 39.34 -19.34 11.12
CA LEU A 93 39.43 -20.76 10.80
C LEU A 93 40.76 -21.08 10.12
N ASP A 94 41.37 -22.17 10.51
CA ASP A 94 42.51 -22.75 9.86
C ASP A 94 42.08 -23.96 9.02
N LEU A 95 42.26 -23.86 7.73
CA LEU A 95 41.85 -24.90 6.76
C LEU A 95 43.02 -25.82 6.46
N GLU A 96 42.92 -27.09 6.81
CA GLU A 96 43.93 -28.12 6.54
C GLU A 96 43.55 -28.97 5.32
N VAL A 97 44.53 -29.37 4.56
CA VAL A 97 44.34 -30.24 3.36
C VAL A 97 43.54 -31.49 3.72
N GLY A 98 42.49 -31.77 2.91
CA GLY A 98 41.68 -32.98 3.06
C GLY A 98 40.70 -33.00 4.23
N LYS A 99 40.57 -31.91 5.01
CA LYS A 99 39.63 -31.85 6.10
C LYS A 99 38.52 -30.80 5.82
N PRO A 100 37.36 -31.20 5.29
CA PRO A 100 36.23 -30.28 5.11
C PRO A 100 35.75 -29.76 6.46
N ILE A 101 35.39 -28.48 6.52
CA ILE A 101 34.87 -27.84 7.74
C ILE A 101 33.41 -27.52 7.56
N VAL A 102 32.59 -27.88 8.57
CA VAL A 102 31.19 -27.46 8.70
C VAL A 102 31.08 -26.42 9.82
N LEU A 103 30.76 -25.19 9.45
CA LEU A 103 30.63 -24.10 10.40
C LEU A 103 29.20 -23.60 10.38
N ASN A 104 28.37 -24.05 11.33
CA ASN A 104 27.04 -23.50 11.56
C ASN A 104 27.14 -22.27 12.42
N VAL A 105 26.38 -21.22 12.06
CA VAL A 105 26.41 -19.92 12.74
C VAL A 105 25.00 -19.46 13.07
N GLU A 106 24.82 -19.11 14.33
CA GLU A 106 23.62 -18.42 14.79
C GLU A 106 23.93 -16.93 14.85
N ILE A 107 23.17 -16.09 14.14
CA ILE A 107 23.34 -14.64 14.23
C ILE A 107 22.13 -14.03 14.92
N TYR A 108 22.37 -12.96 15.67
CA TYR A 108 21.34 -12.28 16.46
C TYR A 108 20.75 -11.13 15.65
N GLN A 109 19.44 -10.95 15.72
CA GLN A 109 18.84 -9.72 15.28
C GLN A 109 19.35 -8.54 16.08
N LYS A 110 19.86 -7.53 15.42
CA LYS A 110 20.15 -6.26 16.08
C LYS A 110 18.84 -5.67 16.60
N ALA A 111 18.72 -5.55 17.91
CA ALA A 111 17.53 -5.03 18.60
C ALA A 111 17.37 -3.50 18.42
N GLU A 112 17.61 -2.98 17.23
CA GLU A 112 17.42 -1.56 16.92
C GLU A 112 16.21 -1.41 15.99
N ILE A 113 15.20 -0.67 16.42
CA ILE A 113 13.93 -0.42 15.69
C ILE A 113 14.16 0.18 14.30
N ILE A 114 15.31 0.83 14.07
CA ILE A 114 15.68 1.44 12.78
C ILE A 114 16.40 0.48 11.83
N ASP A 115 16.75 -0.72 12.25
CA ASP A 115 17.38 -1.75 11.40
C ASP A 115 16.34 -2.66 10.70
N GLU A 116 15.05 -2.30 10.74
CA GLU A 116 14.02 -3.02 10.00
C GLU A 116 14.33 -3.05 8.50
N ILE A 117 14.08 -4.22 7.89
CA ILE A 117 14.39 -4.45 6.49
C ILE A 117 13.18 -4.09 5.63
N VAL A 118 13.43 -3.33 4.58
CA VAL A 118 12.45 -2.89 3.60
C VAL A 118 12.94 -3.20 2.19
N VAL A 119 12.01 -3.38 1.27
CA VAL A 119 12.30 -3.71 -0.13
C VAL A 119 11.80 -2.63 -1.07
N SER A 120 10.64 -2.02 -0.81
CA SER A 120 9.95 -1.17 -1.78
C SER A 120 10.69 0.12 -2.15
N ALA A 121 11.59 0.61 -1.28
CA ALA A 121 12.33 1.84 -1.59
C ALA A 121 13.23 1.74 -2.83
N SER A 122 13.79 0.54 -3.11
CA SER A 122 14.73 0.32 -4.23
C SER A 122 14.56 -1.05 -4.91
N LYS A 123 13.47 -1.79 -4.62
CA LYS A 123 13.20 -3.16 -5.09
C LYS A 123 14.25 -4.20 -4.64
N TYR A 124 14.98 -3.93 -3.56
CA TYR A 124 15.87 -4.87 -2.87
C TYR A 124 15.94 -4.56 -1.37
N GLU A 125 16.39 -5.54 -0.58
CA GLU A 125 16.43 -5.45 0.88
C GLU A 125 17.41 -4.37 1.35
N GLN A 126 16.93 -3.42 2.13
CA GLN A 126 17.69 -2.34 2.75
C GLN A 126 17.24 -2.11 4.19
N LYS A 127 18.09 -1.51 5.02
CA LYS A 127 17.68 -1.01 6.33
C LYS A 127 16.81 0.23 6.18
N LEU A 128 15.76 0.33 6.98
CA LEU A 128 14.89 1.50 7.04
C LEU A 128 15.67 2.79 7.35
N SER A 129 16.77 2.72 8.11
CA SER A 129 17.63 3.85 8.40
C SER A 129 18.41 4.39 7.20
N GLU A 130 18.66 3.55 6.21
CA GLU A 130 19.55 3.82 5.09
C GLU A 130 18.84 4.24 3.79
N ILE A 131 17.51 4.21 3.78
CA ILE A 131 16.72 4.61 2.61
C ILE A 131 16.77 6.13 2.38
N THR A 132 16.66 6.53 1.13
CA THR A 132 16.76 7.93 0.70
C THR A 132 15.44 8.68 0.67
N VAL A 133 14.31 8.00 0.93
CA VAL A 133 12.94 8.54 0.90
C VAL A 133 12.23 8.30 2.23
N SER A 134 11.16 9.04 2.50
CA SER A 134 10.28 8.75 3.64
C SER A 134 9.55 7.43 3.47
N MET A 135 9.58 6.58 4.48
CA MET A 135 8.92 5.29 4.47
C MET A 135 8.44 4.88 5.85
N GLU A 136 7.26 4.28 5.89
CA GLU A 136 6.67 3.70 7.10
C GLU A 136 6.39 2.20 6.91
N ILE A 137 6.39 1.47 8.02
CA ILE A 137 6.13 0.02 8.04
C ILE A 137 4.98 -0.27 9.00
N ILE A 138 4.01 -1.06 8.55
CA ILE A 138 2.98 -1.63 9.41
C ILE A 138 3.32 -3.10 9.64
N LYS A 139 3.43 -3.48 10.91
CA LYS A 139 3.67 -4.86 11.32
C LYS A 139 2.38 -5.66 11.42
N PRO A 140 2.41 -6.99 11.22
CA PRO A 140 1.25 -7.86 11.41
C PRO A 140 0.61 -7.69 12.80
N SER A 141 1.42 -7.50 13.84
CA SER A 141 0.91 -7.30 15.20
C SER A 141 0.02 -6.05 15.35
N THR A 142 0.27 -4.99 14.58
CA THR A 142 -0.60 -3.82 14.56
C THR A 142 -1.96 -4.16 13.95
N ILE A 143 -1.98 -4.91 12.85
CA ILE A 143 -3.20 -5.37 12.17
C ILE A 143 -4.01 -6.28 13.10
N GLU A 144 -3.37 -7.27 13.72
CA GLU A 144 -3.99 -8.23 14.63
C GLU A 144 -4.52 -7.56 15.91
N ASN A 145 -3.74 -6.66 16.53
CA ASN A 145 -4.12 -6.00 17.77
C ASN A 145 -5.32 -5.05 17.61
N ASN A 146 -5.46 -4.44 16.44
CA ASN A 146 -6.57 -3.53 16.13
C ASN A 146 -7.79 -4.24 15.53
N ASN A 147 -7.71 -5.59 15.35
CA ASN A 147 -8.69 -6.38 14.62
C ASN A 147 -9.06 -5.70 13.28
N SER A 148 -8.03 -5.34 12.51
CA SER A 148 -8.22 -4.76 11.19
C SER A 148 -8.60 -5.89 10.23
N PHE A 149 -9.87 -6.02 9.91
CA PHE A 149 -10.39 -7.01 8.95
C PHE A 149 -10.35 -6.53 7.50
N ASP A 150 -9.94 -5.27 7.32
CA ASP A 150 -9.72 -4.58 6.07
C ASP A 150 -8.39 -3.83 6.15
N MET A 151 -7.64 -3.78 5.05
CA MET A 151 -6.33 -3.14 5.03
C MET A 151 -6.41 -1.61 5.19
N SER A 152 -7.51 -0.99 4.78
CA SER A 152 -7.72 0.46 4.93
C SER A 152 -7.72 0.92 6.39
N ASP A 153 -8.27 0.10 7.30
CA ASP A 153 -8.26 0.37 8.74
C ASP A 153 -6.82 0.47 9.30
N ALA A 154 -5.95 -0.44 8.88
CA ALA A 154 -4.55 -0.45 9.31
C ALA A 154 -3.77 0.75 8.73
N LEU A 155 -4.00 1.08 7.46
CA LEU A 155 -3.33 2.19 6.77
C LEU A 155 -3.76 3.56 7.31
N ASN A 156 -5.00 3.69 7.75
CA ASN A 156 -5.49 4.93 8.37
C ASN A 156 -4.76 5.31 9.66
N GLN A 157 -3.95 4.42 10.23
CA GLN A 157 -3.13 4.69 11.41
C GLN A 157 -1.74 5.22 11.08
N VAL A 158 -1.33 5.17 9.81
CA VAL A 158 0.01 5.61 9.37
C VAL A 158 0.04 7.13 9.21
N ALA A 159 1.10 7.77 9.71
CA ALA A 159 1.32 9.20 9.52
C ALA A 159 1.39 9.58 8.04
N GLY A 160 0.71 10.66 7.65
CA GLY A 160 0.69 11.14 6.27
C GLY A 160 -0.08 10.27 5.27
N VAL A 161 -0.79 9.24 5.73
CA VAL A 161 -1.66 8.38 4.91
C VAL A 161 -3.10 8.56 5.36
N ASP A 162 -4.00 8.85 4.48
CA ASP A 162 -5.44 8.92 4.73
C ASP A 162 -6.19 8.07 3.71
N ILE A 163 -7.21 7.37 4.15
CA ILE A 163 -8.13 6.65 3.28
C ILE A 163 -9.48 7.37 3.36
N ASN A 164 -9.84 8.06 2.30
CA ASN A 164 -11.10 8.79 2.20
C ASN A 164 -12.02 8.05 1.24
N ASP A 165 -13.13 7.52 1.74
CA ASP A 165 -14.10 6.76 0.93
C ASP A 165 -13.42 5.70 0.05
N LYS A 166 -12.61 4.85 0.68
CA LYS A 166 -11.80 3.78 0.06
C LYS A 166 -10.64 4.27 -0.82
N GLN A 167 -10.46 5.59 -1.02
CA GLN A 167 -9.38 6.15 -1.83
C GLN A 167 -8.14 6.46 -0.98
N PRO A 168 -6.97 5.92 -1.32
CA PRO A 168 -5.73 6.21 -0.62
C PRO A 168 -5.18 7.59 -1.00
N SER A 169 -4.75 8.32 0.00
CA SER A 169 -4.10 9.61 -0.12
C SER A 169 -2.83 9.61 0.73
N ILE A 170 -1.69 9.89 0.13
CA ILE A 170 -0.44 10.13 0.84
C ILE A 170 -0.13 11.61 0.73
N ARG A 171 0.06 12.29 1.88
CA ARG A 171 0.36 13.73 1.95
C ARG A 171 -0.67 14.59 1.20
N SER A 172 -1.95 14.26 1.35
CA SER A 172 -3.07 14.95 0.70
C SER A 172 -3.02 14.98 -0.84
N SER A 173 -2.30 14.04 -1.46
CA SER A 173 -2.20 13.92 -2.92
C SER A 173 -3.54 13.63 -3.59
N THR A 174 -4.48 13.00 -2.89
CA THR A 174 -5.82 12.65 -3.40
C THR A 174 -6.88 13.20 -2.44
N GLY A 175 -7.92 13.83 -2.98
CA GLY A 175 -9.16 14.15 -2.26
C GLY A 175 -10.21 13.05 -2.46
N TRP A 176 -11.48 13.40 -2.28
CA TRP A 176 -12.58 12.52 -2.68
C TRP A 176 -12.80 12.64 -4.19
N SER A 177 -12.72 11.53 -4.92
CA SER A 177 -12.85 11.46 -6.37
C SER A 177 -13.93 10.48 -6.84
N TYR A 178 -14.98 10.30 -6.02
CA TYR A 178 -16.15 9.46 -6.34
C TYR A 178 -15.81 8.01 -6.73
N GLY A 179 -14.68 7.49 -6.21
CA GLY A 179 -14.26 6.10 -6.40
C GLY A 179 -13.44 5.83 -7.66
N ALA A 180 -13.08 6.83 -8.45
CA ALA A 180 -12.29 6.64 -9.67
C ALA A 180 -10.88 7.26 -9.56
N GLY A 181 -9.89 6.54 -10.11
CA GLY A 181 -8.49 6.94 -10.15
C GLY A 181 -7.79 6.89 -8.80
N SER A 182 -6.48 6.76 -8.79
CA SER A 182 -5.64 6.85 -7.59
C SER A 182 -4.27 7.40 -7.94
N ARG A 183 -3.73 8.26 -7.10
CA ARG A 183 -2.35 8.78 -7.20
C ARG A 183 -1.38 7.99 -6.34
N VAL A 184 -1.87 6.98 -5.65
CA VAL A 184 -1.09 6.04 -4.85
C VAL A 184 -1.26 4.66 -5.46
N ILE A 185 -0.17 4.03 -5.88
CA ILE A 185 -0.22 2.67 -6.38
C ILE A 185 -0.23 1.68 -5.23
N ILE A 186 -1.09 0.68 -5.32
CA ILE A 186 -1.17 -0.40 -4.35
C ILE A 186 -0.65 -1.68 -4.96
N LEU A 187 0.29 -2.28 -4.26
CA LEU A 187 0.96 -3.50 -4.68
C LEU A 187 0.75 -4.62 -3.67
N MET A 188 0.75 -5.84 -4.15
CA MET A 188 0.91 -7.04 -3.35
C MET A 188 2.07 -7.85 -3.95
N ASP A 189 3.14 -8.04 -3.18
CA ASP A 189 4.39 -8.68 -3.60
C ASP A 189 5.03 -8.02 -4.86
N ASP A 190 5.08 -6.69 -4.89
CA ASP A 190 5.55 -5.83 -6.00
C ASP A 190 4.66 -5.82 -7.25
N LEU A 191 3.50 -6.49 -7.25
CA LEU A 191 2.58 -6.57 -8.37
C LEU A 191 1.36 -5.67 -8.12
N PRO A 192 0.95 -4.82 -9.09
CA PRO A 192 -0.22 -3.94 -8.94
C PRO A 192 -1.52 -4.73 -8.68
N ILE A 193 -2.36 -4.24 -7.74
CA ILE A 193 -3.64 -4.87 -7.36
C ILE A 193 -4.83 -3.93 -7.60
N MET A 194 -4.63 -2.91 -8.41
CA MET A 194 -5.69 -1.95 -8.78
C MET A 194 -6.51 -2.50 -9.95
N SER A 195 -7.81 -2.23 -9.96
CA SER A 195 -8.70 -2.66 -11.07
C SER A 195 -8.37 -1.90 -12.35
N ALA A 196 -8.51 -2.57 -13.52
CA ALA A 196 -8.20 -1.94 -14.80
C ALA A 196 -9.25 -0.95 -15.28
N ASP A 197 -10.48 -1.06 -14.80
CA ASP A 197 -11.61 -0.21 -15.20
C ASP A 197 -11.58 1.16 -14.47
N VAL A 198 -11.68 1.16 -13.14
CA VAL A 198 -11.78 2.38 -12.33
C VAL A 198 -10.46 2.78 -11.66
N ALA A 199 -9.43 1.94 -11.72
CA ALA A 199 -8.15 2.10 -11.03
C ALA A 199 -8.33 2.33 -9.51
N ASP A 200 -9.29 1.61 -8.92
CA ASP A 200 -9.57 1.63 -7.49
C ASP A 200 -8.89 0.47 -6.75
N VAL A 201 -8.91 0.57 -5.44
CA VAL A 201 -8.35 -0.44 -4.55
C VAL A 201 -9.47 -1.20 -3.86
N LYS A 202 -9.47 -2.52 -4.01
CA LYS A 202 -10.39 -3.39 -3.28
C LYS A 202 -9.73 -3.83 -1.96
N TRP A 203 -9.79 -2.99 -0.92
CA TRP A 203 -9.10 -3.20 0.35
C TRP A 203 -9.45 -4.52 1.03
N ASN A 204 -10.72 -4.91 0.95
CA ASN A 204 -11.24 -6.17 1.48
C ASN A 204 -10.75 -7.41 0.73
N TYR A 205 -10.13 -7.23 -0.46
CA TYR A 205 -9.51 -8.31 -1.22
C TYR A 205 -8.11 -8.68 -0.69
N ILE A 206 -7.42 -7.79 0.02
CA ILE A 206 -6.07 -8.02 0.54
C ILE A 206 -6.12 -9.01 1.71
N PRO A 207 -5.35 -10.13 1.68
CA PRO A 207 -5.41 -11.18 2.69
C PRO A 207 -4.65 -10.79 3.97
N VAL A 208 -5.30 -10.01 4.86
CA VAL A 208 -4.71 -9.49 6.10
C VAL A 208 -4.19 -10.56 7.05
N GLU A 209 -4.70 -11.80 6.95
CA GLU A 209 -4.29 -12.95 7.74
C GLU A 209 -2.92 -13.54 7.35
N ASN A 210 -2.39 -13.21 6.17
CA ASN A 210 -1.16 -13.76 5.60
C ASN A 210 -0.14 -12.69 5.19
N ILE A 211 -0.02 -11.62 5.97
CA ILE A 211 0.89 -10.50 5.71
C ILE A 211 2.13 -10.61 6.58
N SER A 212 3.30 -10.35 6.01
CA SER A 212 4.57 -10.19 6.74
C SER A 212 4.84 -8.75 7.15
N GLN A 213 4.53 -7.79 6.28
CA GLN A 213 4.59 -6.35 6.54
C GLN A 213 3.88 -5.56 5.44
N VAL A 214 3.55 -4.31 5.73
CA VAL A 214 3.08 -3.35 4.73
C VAL A 214 4.07 -2.20 4.69
N GLU A 215 4.57 -1.89 3.50
CA GLU A 215 5.55 -0.86 3.26
C GLU A 215 4.89 0.33 2.56
N VAL A 216 4.99 1.52 3.16
CA VAL A 216 4.42 2.75 2.64
C VAL A 216 5.54 3.71 2.25
N VAL A 217 5.78 3.89 0.96
CA VAL A 217 6.75 4.84 0.42
C VAL A 217 6.03 6.15 0.09
N LYS A 218 6.48 7.26 0.66
CA LYS A 218 5.86 8.57 0.48
C LYS A 218 6.56 9.38 -0.60
N GLY A 219 5.79 10.06 -1.45
CA GLY A 219 6.29 10.88 -2.56
C GLY A 219 6.47 10.12 -3.87
N ALA A 220 6.83 10.85 -4.93
CA ALA A 220 6.88 10.33 -6.29
C ALA A 220 7.86 9.18 -6.48
N SER A 221 7.36 8.03 -6.91
CA SER A 221 8.09 6.77 -7.04
C SER A 221 7.85 6.08 -8.40
N SER A 222 7.39 6.83 -9.40
CA SER A 222 7.04 6.27 -10.71
C SER A 222 8.21 5.63 -11.45
N VAL A 223 9.46 5.96 -11.15
CA VAL A 223 10.64 5.31 -11.75
C VAL A 223 10.63 3.80 -11.53
N LEU A 224 10.30 3.32 -10.33
CA LEU A 224 10.28 1.89 -10.02
C LEU A 224 8.92 1.24 -10.25
N PHE A 225 7.83 1.99 -10.11
CA PHE A 225 6.48 1.43 -10.04
C PHE A 225 5.53 1.91 -11.14
N GLY A 226 5.92 2.91 -11.95
CA GLY A 226 5.13 3.38 -13.09
C GLY A 226 4.00 4.33 -12.72
N SER A 227 2.97 4.30 -13.54
CA SER A 227 1.76 5.12 -13.39
C SER A 227 1.11 4.95 -12.01
N SER A 228 0.44 6.02 -11.52
CA SER A 228 -0.23 6.10 -10.21
C SER A 228 0.71 6.13 -9.00
N ALA A 229 2.03 6.13 -9.18
CA ALA A 229 3.00 6.28 -8.08
C ALA A 229 3.47 7.74 -7.91
N ILE A 230 2.67 8.73 -8.29
CA ILE A 230 2.97 10.15 -8.16
C ILE A 230 2.82 10.63 -6.71
N GLY A 231 1.83 10.12 -5.96
CA GLY A 231 1.63 10.42 -4.54
C GLY A 231 2.43 9.49 -3.63
N GLY A 232 2.70 8.26 -4.07
CA GLY A 232 3.45 7.27 -3.31
C GLY A 232 3.06 5.83 -3.65
N VAL A 233 3.56 4.90 -2.84
CA VAL A 233 3.40 3.45 -3.02
C VAL A 233 3.03 2.80 -1.70
N ILE A 234 2.04 1.91 -1.72
CA ILE A 234 1.72 1.01 -0.62
C ILE A 234 1.95 -0.42 -1.12
N ASN A 235 2.86 -1.14 -0.50
CA ASN A 235 3.21 -2.50 -0.91
C ASN A 235 2.97 -3.48 0.25
N VAL A 236 2.06 -4.39 0.04
CA VAL A 236 1.72 -5.45 0.99
C VAL A 236 2.59 -6.66 0.69
N ARG A 237 3.34 -7.12 1.68
CA ARG A 237 4.21 -8.29 1.58
C ARG A 237 3.53 -9.51 2.17
N SER A 238 3.42 -10.58 1.39
CA SER A 238 2.93 -11.87 1.85
C SER A 238 3.90 -12.54 2.82
N ALA A 239 3.36 -13.26 3.79
CA ALA A 239 4.15 -14.08 4.68
C ALA A 239 4.60 -15.39 4.00
N TYR A 240 5.83 -15.81 4.29
CA TYR A 240 6.33 -17.14 3.97
C TYR A 240 6.47 -17.98 5.24
N PRO A 241 6.40 -19.32 5.14
CA PRO A 241 6.49 -20.18 6.31
C PRO A 241 7.88 -20.14 6.94
N THR A 242 7.88 -20.17 8.28
CA THR A 242 9.06 -20.41 9.12
C THR A 242 9.37 -21.90 9.20
N ASP A 243 10.45 -22.30 9.89
CA ASP A 243 10.80 -23.72 10.05
C ASP A 243 9.76 -24.51 10.88
N LYS A 244 8.95 -23.81 11.69
CA LYS A 244 7.85 -24.44 12.45
C LYS A 244 6.52 -24.17 11.76
N PRO A 245 5.67 -25.22 11.62
CA PRO A 245 4.31 -25.00 11.15
C PRO A 245 3.55 -24.06 12.10
N VAL A 246 2.81 -23.11 11.54
CA VAL A 246 1.96 -22.19 12.31
C VAL A 246 0.57 -22.18 11.73
N THR A 247 -0.42 -22.49 12.58
CA THR A 247 -1.83 -22.34 12.22
C THR A 247 -2.46 -21.28 13.12
N LYS A 248 -3.12 -20.31 12.55
CA LYS A 248 -3.87 -19.28 13.27
C LYS A 248 -5.35 -19.37 12.89
N VAL A 249 -6.23 -19.24 13.87
CA VAL A 249 -7.67 -19.08 13.67
C VAL A 249 -8.11 -17.90 14.51
N SER A 250 -8.86 -16.97 13.90
CA SER A 250 -9.45 -15.85 14.61
C SER A 250 -10.92 -15.73 14.28
N TYR A 251 -11.74 -15.56 15.31
CA TYR A 251 -13.16 -15.27 15.20
C TYR A 251 -13.46 -13.97 15.92
N PHE A 252 -14.27 -13.13 15.33
CA PHE A 252 -14.76 -11.92 15.99
C PHE A 252 -16.26 -11.72 15.74
N ASN A 253 -16.88 -11.07 16.70
CA ASN A 253 -18.26 -10.60 16.63
C ASN A 253 -18.33 -9.17 17.15
N GLY A 254 -19.01 -8.32 16.42
CA GLY A 254 -19.17 -6.91 16.74
C GLY A 254 -20.63 -6.47 16.68
N ILE A 255 -20.95 -5.42 17.42
CA ILE A 255 -22.26 -4.79 17.43
C ILE A 255 -22.10 -3.27 17.32
N TYR A 256 -22.91 -2.66 16.47
CA TYR A 256 -23.03 -1.21 16.39
C TYR A 256 -23.84 -0.69 17.59
N GLY A 257 -23.32 0.27 18.32
CA GLY A 257 -24.03 0.96 19.39
C GLY A 257 -25.09 1.90 18.82
N SER A 258 -25.96 2.39 19.66
CA SER A 258 -26.90 3.45 19.27
C SER A 258 -26.14 4.73 18.96
N PRO A 259 -26.52 5.50 17.92
CA PRO A 259 -26.00 6.82 17.67
C PRO A 259 -26.26 7.74 18.89
N ARG A 260 -25.47 8.79 19.03
CA ARG A 260 -25.66 9.78 20.09
C ARG A 260 -26.98 10.53 19.90
N THR A 261 -27.32 10.86 18.67
CA THR A 261 -28.58 11.48 18.27
C THR A 261 -29.60 10.38 18.03
N GLU A 262 -30.55 10.21 18.95
CA GLU A 262 -31.52 9.10 18.90
C GLU A 262 -32.36 9.08 17.61
N SER A 263 -32.65 10.24 17.01
CA SER A 263 -33.39 10.34 15.75
C SER A 263 -32.65 9.68 14.55
N PHE A 264 -31.33 9.46 14.64
CA PHE A 264 -30.54 8.81 13.59
C PHE A 264 -30.72 7.29 13.57
N LYS A 265 -31.24 6.71 14.63
CA LYS A 265 -31.44 5.27 14.77
C LYS A 265 -32.62 4.80 13.89
N TRP A 266 -32.34 4.34 12.67
CA TRP A 266 -33.35 3.94 11.71
C TRP A 266 -33.96 2.54 12.00
N TRP A 267 -33.16 1.58 12.49
CA TRP A 267 -33.60 0.22 12.76
C TRP A 267 -34.62 0.06 13.90
N ALA A 268 -34.87 1.09 14.69
CA ALA A 268 -35.93 1.11 15.69
C ALA A 268 -37.25 1.65 15.15
N LYS A 269 -37.26 2.42 14.05
CA LYS A 269 -38.46 3.05 13.49
C LYS A 269 -39.28 2.06 12.67
N GLU A 270 -38.63 1.11 11.98
CA GLU A 270 -39.32 0.12 11.15
C GLU A 270 -40.21 -0.83 11.96
N PHE A 271 -39.85 -1.10 13.21
CA PHE A 271 -40.65 -1.91 14.10
C PHE A 271 -42.02 -1.30 14.42
N TYR A 272 -42.10 0.03 14.49
CA TYR A 272 -43.33 0.76 14.81
C TYR A 272 -44.28 0.93 13.60
N ASN A 273 -43.80 0.91 12.40
CA ASN A 273 -44.55 1.24 11.19
C ASN A 273 -44.99 0.03 10.35
N GLY A 274 -44.72 -1.21 10.80
CA GLY A 274 -45.12 -2.43 10.05
C GLY A 274 -44.48 -2.53 8.63
N GLY A 275 -43.39 -1.81 8.38
CA GLY A 275 -42.72 -1.80 7.09
C GLY A 275 -41.96 -3.11 6.83
N ASN A 276 -42.12 -3.62 5.60
CA ASN A 276 -41.40 -4.79 5.10
C ASN A 276 -39.91 -4.43 4.89
N SER A 277 -39.09 -4.45 5.91
CA SER A 277 -37.64 -4.43 5.68
C SER A 277 -37.14 -5.81 5.28
N ASN A 278 -36.26 -5.89 4.31
CA ASN A 278 -35.57 -7.13 3.92
C ASN A 278 -34.73 -7.76 5.04
N PHE A 279 -34.60 -7.07 6.16
CA PHE A 279 -33.95 -7.54 7.38
C PHE A 279 -34.76 -8.63 8.11
N ASN A 280 -36.08 -8.67 7.93
CA ASN A 280 -36.99 -9.65 8.52
C ASN A 280 -36.95 -11.04 7.86
N VAL A 281 -36.28 -11.20 6.72
CA VAL A 281 -36.29 -12.47 5.95
C VAL A 281 -35.42 -13.56 6.58
N LEU A 282 -34.43 -13.22 7.41
CA LEU A 282 -33.52 -14.21 8.02
C LEU A 282 -33.94 -14.71 9.41
N LEU A 283 -34.94 -14.13 10.05
CA LEU A 283 -35.35 -14.48 11.42
C LEU A 283 -36.88 -14.68 11.54
N ARG A 284 -37.49 -15.37 10.59
CA ARG A 284 -38.90 -15.66 10.57
C ARG A 284 -39.23 -16.93 11.35
N ASP A 285 -38.93 -16.95 12.68
CA ASP A 285 -39.50 -17.90 13.63
C ASP A 285 -39.90 -17.16 14.90
N GLU A 286 -41.10 -17.36 15.29
CA GLU A 286 -42.06 -16.56 16.07
C GLU A 286 -41.77 -16.33 17.58
N VAL A 287 -40.54 -16.32 18.10
CA VAL A 287 -40.42 -16.36 19.57
C VAL A 287 -39.61 -15.23 20.24
N PHE A 288 -38.75 -14.44 19.55
CA PHE A 288 -38.04 -13.36 20.22
C PHE A 288 -37.91 -12.07 19.36
N TYR A 289 -38.87 -11.16 19.53
CA TYR A 289 -38.77 -9.80 19.00
C TYR A 289 -37.87 -8.91 19.86
N PHE A 290 -36.57 -9.11 19.83
CA PHE A 290 -35.64 -8.07 20.28
C PHE A 290 -35.24 -7.21 19.10
N VAL A 291 -35.61 -5.92 19.15
CA VAL A 291 -35.00 -4.91 18.27
C VAL A 291 -33.51 -4.83 18.63
N ARG A 292 -32.67 -5.59 17.89
CA ARG A 292 -31.24 -5.61 18.13
C ARG A 292 -30.55 -4.57 17.24
N ASN A 293 -29.47 -4.04 17.72
CA ASN A 293 -28.56 -3.21 16.92
C ASN A 293 -27.91 -4.07 15.83
N PRO A 294 -27.57 -3.47 14.65
CA PRO A 294 -26.88 -4.19 13.59
C PRO A 294 -25.57 -4.82 14.07
N MET A 295 -25.23 -5.96 13.52
CA MET A 295 -24.07 -6.74 13.92
C MET A 295 -23.17 -7.02 12.73
N TYR A 296 -21.92 -7.33 13.04
CA TYR A 296 -20.96 -7.84 12.08
C TYR A 296 -20.11 -8.93 12.72
N SER A 297 -19.65 -9.87 11.91
CA SER A 297 -18.84 -10.98 12.38
C SER A 297 -17.90 -11.48 11.28
N GLY A 298 -16.83 -12.12 11.70
CA GLY A 298 -15.92 -12.76 10.77
C GLY A 298 -15.10 -13.87 11.40
N ILE A 299 -14.71 -14.79 10.55
CA ILE A 299 -13.77 -15.84 10.88
C ILE A 299 -12.64 -15.83 9.85
N SER A 300 -11.42 -15.94 10.32
CA SER A 300 -10.25 -16.11 9.47
C SER A 300 -9.39 -17.25 9.93
N PHE A 301 -8.73 -17.90 9.00
CA PHE A 301 -7.70 -18.88 9.29
C PHE A 301 -6.48 -18.62 8.42
N SER A 302 -5.31 -18.97 8.93
CA SER A 302 -4.08 -19.08 8.15
C SER A 302 -3.27 -20.28 8.60
N HIS A 303 -2.61 -20.91 7.65
CA HIS A 303 -1.67 -22.00 7.89
C HIS A 303 -0.42 -21.79 7.06
N SER A 304 0.73 -21.92 7.68
CA SER A 304 2.02 -21.84 6.99
C SER A 304 2.91 -22.99 7.41
N GLN A 305 3.48 -23.72 6.45
CA GLN A 305 4.34 -24.86 6.68
C GLN A 305 5.39 -25.01 5.59
N LYS A 306 6.58 -25.39 6.00
CA LYS A 306 7.70 -25.73 5.16
C LYS A 306 7.84 -27.25 5.06
N PHE A 307 7.76 -27.79 3.85
CA PHE A 307 7.94 -29.19 3.55
C PHE A 307 9.25 -29.37 2.79
N ASP A 308 10.38 -29.52 3.49
CA ASP A 308 11.71 -29.62 2.91
C ASP A 308 11.97 -28.46 1.91
N ASN A 309 11.78 -28.66 0.63
CA ASN A 309 11.99 -27.65 -0.41
C ASN A 309 10.68 -27.02 -0.95
N LEU A 310 9.54 -27.32 -0.35
CA LEU A 310 8.24 -26.73 -0.68
C LEU A 310 7.75 -25.87 0.47
N ASP A 311 7.48 -24.60 0.22
CA ASP A 311 6.86 -23.68 1.14
C ASP A 311 5.38 -23.56 0.77
N LEU A 312 4.51 -23.69 1.78
CA LEU A 312 3.07 -23.55 1.65
C LEU A 312 2.56 -22.54 2.67
N THR A 313 1.86 -21.52 2.21
CA THR A 313 1.04 -20.65 3.05
C THR A 313 -0.36 -20.61 2.45
N MET A 314 -1.38 -20.82 3.28
CA MET A 314 -2.77 -20.71 2.85
C MET A 314 -3.58 -19.97 3.91
N GLY A 315 -4.65 -19.33 3.49
CA GLY A 315 -5.55 -18.63 4.39
C GLY A 315 -6.91 -18.41 3.79
N GLY A 316 -7.83 -18.03 4.64
CA GLY A 316 -9.17 -17.68 4.22
C GLY A 316 -9.87 -16.81 5.24
N ASN A 317 -10.88 -16.10 4.77
CA ASN A 317 -11.69 -15.21 5.57
C ASN A 317 -13.15 -15.30 5.11
N HIS A 318 -14.07 -15.38 6.06
CA HIS A 318 -15.49 -15.17 5.82
C HIS A 318 -15.96 -14.03 6.72
N PHE A 319 -16.66 -13.05 6.16
CA PHE A 319 -17.08 -11.83 6.83
C PHE A 319 -18.51 -11.50 6.46
N ILE A 320 -19.29 -11.10 7.45
CA ILE A 320 -20.67 -10.63 7.30
C ILE A 320 -20.80 -9.34 8.10
N ASP A 321 -21.31 -8.30 7.47
CA ASP A 321 -21.69 -7.03 8.09
C ASP A 321 -23.11 -6.67 7.66
N GLU A 322 -23.99 -6.46 8.64
CA GLU A 322 -25.37 -6.03 8.39
C GLU A 322 -25.46 -4.54 8.05
N GLY A 323 -24.36 -3.79 8.33
CA GLY A 323 -24.29 -2.36 8.14
C GLY A 323 -25.03 -1.53 9.18
N TYR A 324 -24.51 -0.36 9.48
CA TYR A 324 -25.16 0.62 10.38
C TYR A 324 -26.03 1.63 9.62
N ARG A 325 -25.96 1.66 8.31
CA ARG A 325 -26.78 2.45 7.39
C ARG A 325 -27.74 1.55 6.65
N GLU A 326 -28.83 2.12 6.20
CA GLU A 326 -29.83 1.40 5.41
C GLU A 326 -29.20 0.89 4.10
N MET A 327 -29.38 -0.41 3.82
CA MET A 327 -28.84 -1.07 2.61
C MET A 327 -27.31 -1.01 2.49
N ASP A 328 -26.57 -0.83 3.56
CA ASP A 328 -25.10 -0.83 3.59
C ASP A 328 -24.60 -2.13 4.23
N PHE A 329 -24.49 -3.17 3.46
CA PHE A 329 -24.11 -4.50 3.94
C PHE A 329 -22.94 -5.06 3.17
N GLU A 330 -22.20 -5.98 3.78
CA GLU A 330 -21.14 -6.74 3.13
C GLU A 330 -21.17 -8.22 3.56
N LYS A 331 -21.14 -9.13 2.59
CA LYS A 331 -20.91 -10.56 2.78
C LYS A 331 -19.81 -10.99 1.84
N ARG A 332 -18.70 -11.51 2.38
CA ARG A 332 -17.58 -11.97 1.55
C ARG A 332 -16.98 -13.27 2.05
N SER A 333 -16.48 -14.02 1.09
CA SER A 333 -15.63 -15.19 1.35
C SER A 333 -14.37 -15.05 0.50
N ARG A 334 -13.20 -15.18 1.12
CA ARG A 334 -11.90 -15.09 0.48
C ARG A 334 -11.06 -16.31 0.83
N PHE A 335 -10.30 -16.80 -0.14
CA PHE A 335 -9.30 -17.84 0.02
C PHE A 335 -8.02 -17.44 -0.70
N ASN A 336 -6.87 -17.67 -0.08
CA ASN A 336 -5.56 -17.39 -0.67
C ASN A 336 -4.60 -18.54 -0.41
N ALA A 337 -3.65 -18.73 -1.34
CA ALA A 337 -2.59 -19.71 -1.21
C ALA A 337 -1.31 -19.23 -1.91
N ASN A 338 -0.18 -19.39 -1.23
CA ASN A 338 1.15 -19.10 -1.73
C ASN A 338 1.97 -20.38 -1.69
N ILE A 339 2.47 -20.82 -2.84
CA ILE A 339 3.26 -22.04 -2.98
C ILE A 339 4.60 -21.67 -3.62
N ARG A 340 5.70 -22.08 -3.00
CA ARG A 340 7.05 -21.84 -3.51
C ARG A 340 7.88 -23.13 -3.42
N TYR A 341 8.37 -23.59 -4.56
CA TYR A 341 9.30 -24.70 -4.66
C TYR A 341 10.72 -24.18 -4.83
N ARG A 342 11.65 -24.64 -3.99
CA ARG A 342 13.07 -24.33 -4.03
C ARG A 342 13.81 -25.50 -4.65
N SER A 343 14.54 -25.27 -5.75
CA SER A 343 15.19 -26.33 -6.51
C SER A 343 16.37 -26.93 -5.75
N LYS A 344 16.36 -28.24 -5.56
CA LYS A 344 17.54 -28.98 -5.06
C LYS A 344 18.64 -29.17 -6.12
N LYS A 345 18.28 -29.09 -7.41
CA LYS A 345 19.23 -29.31 -8.50
C LYS A 345 19.96 -28.04 -8.91
N VAL A 346 19.27 -26.91 -8.87
CA VAL A 346 19.83 -25.60 -9.25
C VAL A 346 19.81 -24.73 -8.02
N ASN A 347 20.99 -24.54 -7.42
CA ASN A 347 21.09 -23.70 -6.23
C ASN A 347 20.65 -22.25 -6.50
N GLY A 348 19.83 -21.69 -5.61
CA GLY A 348 19.27 -20.35 -5.74
C GLY A 348 18.09 -20.20 -6.68
N LEU A 349 17.56 -21.27 -7.30
CA LEU A 349 16.37 -21.25 -8.12
C LEU A 349 15.13 -21.56 -7.27
N ALA A 350 14.15 -20.66 -7.31
CA ALA A 350 12.82 -20.88 -6.77
C ALA A 350 11.75 -20.56 -7.81
N VAL A 351 10.70 -21.36 -7.83
CA VAL A 351 9.51 -21.15 -8.66
C VAL A 351 8.28 -21.27 -7.78
N GLY A 352 7.25 -20.50 -8.10
CA GLY A 352 6.03 -20.55 -7.29
C GLY A 352 4.85 -19.86 -7.93
N VAL A 353 3.75 -19.87 -7.18
CA VAL A 353 2.51 -19.20 -7.54
C VAL A 353 1.83 -18.69 -6.29
N ASN A 354 1.41 -17.42 -6.32
CA ASN A 354 0.53 -16.84 -5.32
C ASN A 354 -0.87 -16.71 -5.93
N THR A 355 -1.90 -17.04 -5.17
CA THR A 355 -3.29 -16.97 -5.64
C THR A 355 -4.18 -16.36 -4.57
N ASN A 356 -5.19 -15.62 -4.99
CA ASN A 356 -6.23 -15.12 -4.11
C ASN A 356 -7.57 -15.12 -4.86
N PHE A 357 -8.63 -15.55 -4.19
CA PHE A 357 -10.00 -15.63 -4.72
C PHE A 357 -10.96 -15.00 -3.72
N MET A 358 -11.90 -14.20 -4.19
CA MET A 358 -12.94 -13.63 -3.35
C MET A 358 -14.26 -13.57 -4.10
N ALA A 359 -15.32 -14.01 -3.42
CA ALA A 359 -16.69 -13.72 -3.77
C ALA A 359 -17.27 -12.73 -2.76
N ILE A 360 -18.00 -11.75 -3.24
CA ILE A 360 -18.58 -10.69 -2.41
C ILE A 360 -20.00 -10.38 -2.88
N ASP A 361 -20.87 -10.12 -1.91
CA ASP A 361 -22.20 -9.57 -2.08
C ASP A 361 -22.30 -8.39 -1.11
N MET A 362 -22.43 -7.19 -1.63
CA MET A 362 -22.37 -5.96 -0.86
C MET A 362 -23.29 -4.89 -1.43
N SER A 363 -23.55 -3.88 -0.65
CA SER A 363 -24.16 -2.66 -1.13
C SER A 363 -23.41 -1.46 -0.58
N ASP A 364 -22.98 -0.58 -1.46
CA ASP A 364 -22.36 0.69 -1.10
C ASP A 364 -23.43 1.75 -0.85
N PHE A 365 -23.23 2.50 0.22
CA PHE A 365 -24.04 3.66 0.59
C PHE A 365 -23.36 4.93 0.08
N PHE A 366 -24.01 5.63 -0.85
CA PHE A 366 -23.40 6.78 -1.50
C PHE A 366 -23.76 8.12 -0.82
N MET A 367 -25.04 8.35 -0.52
CA MET A 367 -25.52 9.61 0.08
C MET A 367 -26.68 9.36 1.02
N TRP A 368 -26.75 10.14 2.07
CA TRP A 368 -27.83 10.12 3.06
C TRP A 368 -29.15 10.70 2.52
N ASP A 369 -30.25 10.37 3.19
CA ASP A 369 -31.56 10.94 2.92
C ASP A 369 -31.65 12.41 3.38
N SER A 370 -31.17 12.71 4.61
CA SER A 370 -31.05 14.07 5.14
C SER A 370 -30.08 14.12 6.34
N ASP A 371 -29.76 15.33 6.80
CA ASP A 371 -28.98 15.55 8.01
C ASP A 371 -29.68 15.08 9.30
N THR A 372 -31.01 14.96 9.28
CA THR A 372 -31.81 14.43 10.39
C THR A 372 -32.00 12.93 10.35
N THR A 373 -31.74 12.30 9.21
CA THR A 373 -31.81 10.84 8.97
C THR A 373 -30.57 10.34 8.23
N PRO A 374 -29.35 10.63 8.72
CA PRO A 374 -28.11 10.45 7.95
C PRO A 374 -27.70 8.97 7.74
N TYR A 375 -28.40 8.03 8.38
CA TYR A 375 -28.20 6.59 8.14
C TYR A 375 -29.25 5.97 7.22
N LEU A 376 -30.22 6.75 6.74
CA LEU A 376 -31.11 6.35 5.65
C LEU A 376 -30.50 6.79 4.32
N SER A 377 -30.74 6.00 3.29
CA SER A 377 -30.26 6.28 1.92
C SER A 377 -31.22 7.21 1.18
N ASN A 378 -30.69 8.09 0.36
CA ASN A 378 -31.51 8.91 -0.54
C ASN A 378 -32.06 8.04 -1.67
N LYS A 379 -33.31 7.59 -1.51
CA LYS A 379 -34.00 6.68 -2.48
C LYS A 379 -34.28 7.35 -3.83
N SER A 380 -34.51 8.67 -3.85
CA SER A 380 -34.77 9.40 -5.10
C SER A 380 -33.53 9.51 -6.00
N LEU A 381 -32.34 9.43 -5.43
CA LEU A 381 -31.07 9.41 -6.17
C LEU A 381 -30.54 8.00 -6.43
N GLY A 382 -31.22 6.94 -5.95
CA GLY A 382 -30.67 5.60 -6.01
C GLY A 382 -29.31 5.50 -5.29
N ALA A 383 -29.24 6.10 -4.09
CA ALA A 383 -27.96 6.29 -3.36
C ALA A 383 -27.39 5.02 -2.71
N THR A 384 -27.93 3.84 -3.04
CA THR A 384 -27.37 2.55 -2.68
C THR A 384 -27.09 1.73 -3.92
N VAL A 385 -25.96 1.02 -3.94
CA VAL A 385 -25.49 0.29 -5.13
C VAL A 385 -25.22 -1.17 -4.75
N PRO A 386 -26.26 -2.04 -4.76
CA PRO A 386 -26.07 -3.47 -4.53
C PRO A 386 -25.20 -4.07 -5.64
N THR A 387 -24.13 -4.74 -5.25
CA THR A 387 -23.12 -5.29 -6.15
C THR A 387 -22.72 -6.70 -5.71
N GLN A 388 -22.78 -7.65 -6.62
CA GLN A 388 -22.14 -8.94 -6.49
C GLN A 388 -20.83 -8.93 -7.26
N GLY A 389 -19.79 -9.51 -6.70
CA GLY A 389 -18.47 -9.44 -7.32
C GLY A 389 -17.63 -10.71 -7.13
N TYR A 390 -16.84 -11.00 -8.17
CA TYR A 390 -15.80 -12.01 -8.12
C TYR A 390 -14.47 -11.36 -8.42
N ARG A 391 -13.47 -11.67 -7.61
CA ARG A 391 -12.11 -11.16 -7.78
C ARG A 391 -11.12 -12.31 -7.63
N MET A 392 -10.15 -12.38 -8.52
CA MET A 392 -9.10 -13.38 -8.41
C MET A 392 -7.80 -12.88 -9.01
N ASN A 393 -6.69 -13.30 -8.41
CA ASN A 393 -5.39 -13.23 -9.05
C ASN A 393 -4.65 -14.57 -9.00
N ILE A 394 -3.83 -14.78 -10.03
CA ILE A 394 -2.89 -15.89 -10.13
C ILE A 394 -1.57 -15.28 -10.54
N ASP A 395 -0.54 -15.44 -9.69
CA ASP A 395 0.74 -14.77 -9.80
C ASP A 395 1.90 -15.78 -9.88
N PRO A 396 2.17 -16.38 -11.02
CA PRO A 396 3.38 -17.19 -11.20
C PRO A 396 4.65 -16.36 -11.09
N PHE A 397 5.68 -16.92 -10.46
CA PHE A 397 6.97 -16.26 -10.36
C PHE A 397 8.14 -17.23 -10.47
N ILE A 398 9.29 -16.69 -10.89
CA ILE A 398 10.58 -17.38 -10.94
C ILE A 398 11.61 -16.43 -10.33
N TYR A 399 12.35 -16.92 -9.32
CA TYR A 399 13.50 -16.23 -8.75
C TYR A 399 14.75 -17.09 -8.97
N TYR A 400 15.82 -16.45 -9.40
CA TYR A 400 17.11 -17.10 -9.52
C TYR A 400 18.21 -16.21 -8.94
N TYR A 401 18.83 -16.71 -7.90
CA TYR A 401 19.87 -16.02 -7.13
C TYR A 401 21.19 -16.74 -7.34
N LYS A 402 22.15 -16.05 -7.95
CA LYS A 402 23.48 -16.60 -8.16
C LYS A 402 24.38 -16.37 -6.95
N PRO A 403 25.37 -17.26 -6.70
CA PRO A 403 26.35 -17.08 -5.62
C PRO A 403 27.17 -15.78 -5.71
N ASN A 404 27.30 -15.20 -6.91
CA ASN A 404 27.99 -13.92 -7.11
C ASN A 404 27.14 -12.69 -6.74
N GLY A 405 25.96 -12.88 -6.14
CA GLY A 405 25.06 -11.80 -5.72
C GLY A 405 24.11 -11.30 -6.80
N SER A 406 24.21 -11.81 -8.04
CA SER A 406 23.25 -11.43 -9.10
C SER A 406 21.92 -12.13 -8.89
N ARG A 407 20.84 -11.37 -9.06
CA ARG A 407 19.45 -11.81 -8.87
C ARG A 407 18.64 -11.59 -10.13
N TYR A 408 17.86 -12.57 -10.50
CA TYR A 408 16.93 -12.53 -11.63
C TYR A 408 15.55 -12.86 -11.11
N SER A 409 14.56 -12.05 -11.44
CA SER A 409 13.17 -12.31 -11.09
C SER A 409 12.26 -12.11 -12.30
N LEU A 410 11.40 -13.07 -12.54
CA LEU A 410 10.25 -12.94 -13.40
C LEU A 410 9.01 -13.06 -12.53
N ARG A 411 8.20 -12.02 -12.50
CA ARG A 411 6.94 -11.96 -11.75
C ARG A 411 5.82 -11.68 -12.74
N THR A 412 4.75 -12.42 -12.61
CA THR A 412 3.59 -12.25 -13.48
C THR A 412 2.32 -12.23 -12.64
N ARG A 413 1.29 -11.54 -13.11
CA ARG A 413 -0.05 -11.52 -12.51
C ARG A 413 -1.10 -11.60 -13.60
N TYR A 414 -2.06 -12.46 -13.42
CA TYR A 414 -3.36 -12.34 -14.00
C TYR A 414 -4.34 -11.88 -12.90
N PHE A 415 -5.03 -10.78 -13.11
CA PHE A 415 -6.00 -10.24 -12.17
C PHE A 415 -7.33 -10.00 -12.88
N ARG A 416 -8.39 -10.63 -12.37
CA ARG A 416 -9.77 -10.43 -12.83
C ARG A 416 -10.59 -9.77 -11.74
N THR A 417 -11.35 -8.75 -12.14
CA THR A 417 -12.40 -8.15 -11.34
C THR A 417 -13.71 -8.21 -12.10
N GLU A 418 -14.78 -8.60 -11.44
CA GLU A 418 -16.14 -8.65 -11.99
C GLU A 418 -17.09 -8.01 -11.00
N ASN A 419 -17.91 -7.06 -11.49
CA ASN A 419 -18.94 -6.40 -10.73
C ASN A 419 -20.26 -6.60 -11.46
N VAL A 420 -21.21 -7.25 -10.80
CA VAL A 420 -22.56 -7.50 -11.31
C VAL A 420 -23.52 -6.72 -10.44
N MET A 421 -24.35 -5.89 -11.06
CA MET A 421 -25.42 -5.15 -10.39
C MET A 421 -26.75 -5.82 -10.72
N PRO A 422 -27.31 -6.65 -9.83
CA PRO A 422 -28.51 -7.43 -10.15
C PRO A 422 -29.74 -6.58 -10.47
N SER A 423 -29.81 -5.38 -9.90
CA SER A 423 -30.92 -4.43 -10.10
C SER A 423 -30.79 -3.62 -11.39
N ASP A 424 -29.57 -3.52 -11.96
CA ASP A 424 -29.29 -2.72 -13.15
C ASP A 424 -28.08 -3.26 -13.91
N THR A 425 -28.32 -4.25 -14.76
CA THR A 425 -27.26 -4.91 -15.53
C THR A 425 -26.53 -3.98 -16.52
N SER A 426 -27.08 -2.79 -16.80
CA SER A 426 -26.39 -1.77 -17.60
C SER A 426 -25.13 -1.21 -16.92
N LYS A 427 -24.94 -1.50 -15.63
CA LYS A 427 -23.77 -1.08 -14.85
C LYS A 427 -22.77 -2.21 -14.60
N ASN A 428 -22.96 -3.38 -15.19
CA ASN A 428 -22.01 -4.49 -15.05
C ASN A 428 -20.67 -4.17 -15.69
N SER A 429 -19.59 -4.65 -15.04
CA SER A 429 -18.24 -4.56 -15.59
C SER A 429 -17.42 -5.81 -15.30
N THR A 430 -16.58 -6.18 -16.25
CA THR A 430 -15.55 -7.22 -16.10
C THR A 430 -14.24 -6.68 -16.63
N ALA A 431 -13.20 -6.74 -15.81
CA ALA A 431 -11.87 -6.30 -16.17
C ALA A 431 -10.83 -7.42 -16.00
N HIS A 432 -9.95 -7.56 -16.97
CA HIS A 432 -8.83 -8.48 -16.98
C HIS A 432 -7.54 -7.70 -17.10
N SER A 433 -6.65 -7.85 -16.14
CA SER A 433 -5.32 -7.24 -16.14
C SER A 433 -4.27 -8.33 -16.17
N TYR A 434 -3.29 -8.15 -17.04
CA TYR A 434 -2.09 -8.97 -17.07
C TYR A 434 -0.90 -8.08 -16.74
N TYR A 435 0.03 -8.58 -15.97
CA TYR A 435 1.25 -7.88 -15.62
C TYR A 435 2.42 -8.84 -15.67
N MET A 436 3.48 -8.47 -16.32
CA MET A 436 4.72 -9.23 -16.39
C MET A 436 5.89 -8.29 -16.16
N GLU A 437 6.73 -8.61 -15.20
CA GLU A 437 7.95 -7.87 -14.90
C GLU A 437 9.15 -8.82 -14.85
N TYR A 438 10.14 -8.53 -15.66
CA TYR A 438 11.46 -9.11 -15.54
C TYR A 438 12.38 -8.11 -14.87
N GLN A 439 13.08 -8.53 -13.82
CA GLN A 439 14.04 -7.69 -13.09
C GLN A 439 15.39 -8.42 -13.00
N TYR A 440 16.44 -7.70 -13.32
CA TYR A 440 17.82 -8.06 -13.06
C TYR A 440 18.41 -7.15 -12.01
N GLN A 441 19.14 -7.73 -11.06
CA GLN A 441 19.84 -7.01 -10.02
C GLN A 441 21.24 -7.59 -9.85
N THR A 442 22.23 -6.72 -9.66
CA THR A 442 23.61 -7.16 -9.39
C THR A 442 24.36 -6.14 -8.56
N VAL A 443 25.26 -6.64 -7.72
CA VAL A 443 26.21 -5.81 -6.97
C VAL A 443 27.57 -5.95 -7.65
N PHE A 444 28.20 -4.83 -7.97
CA PHE A 444 29.56 -4.81 -8.54
C PHE A 444 30.44 -3.82 -7.76
N ALA A 445 31.73 -4.14 -7.73
CA ALA A 445 32.71 -3.40 -6.93
C ALA A 445 32.28 -3.15 -5.47
N GLU A 446 31.47 -4.06 -4.88
CA GLU A 446 30.97 -4.07 -3.49
C GLU A 446 30.17 -2.83 -3.04
N LYS A 447 30.11 -1.80 -3.85
CA LYS A 447 29.53 -0.49 -3.53
C LYS A 447 28.39 -0.08 -4.43
N TRP A 448 28.29 -0.70 -5.59
CA TRP A 448 27.33 -0.33 -6.63
C TRP A 448 26.29 -1.43 -6.77
N ASN A 449 25.03 -1.11 -6.55
CA ASN A 449 23.92 -2.02 -6.78
C ASN A 449 23.10 -1.51 -7.97
N LEU A 450 23.08 -2.27 -9.04
CA LEU A 450 22.27 -1.99 -10.22
C LEU A 450 21.00 -2.83 -10.19
N THR A 451 19.87 -2.16 -10.32
CA THR A 451 18.56 -2.78 -10.56
C THR A 451 18.05 -2.31 -11.92
N ALA A 452 17.72 -3.23 -12.81
CA ALA A 452 17.14 -2.93 -14.11
C ALA A 452 15.98 -3.87 -14.39
N GLY A 453 14.95 -3.38 -15.10
CA GLY A 453 13.79 -4.21 -15.39
C GLY A 453 12.99 -3.73 -16.58
N ALA A 454 12.13 -4.62 -17.07
CA ALA A 454 11.16 -4.39 -18.13
C ALA A 454 9.79 -4.86 -17.67
N VAL A 455 8.76 -4.08 -18.03
CA VAL A 455 7.37 -4.32 -17.66
C VAL A 455 6.52 -4.39 -18.93
N TYR A 456 5.60 -5.35 -18.97
CA TYR A 456 4.53 -5.46 -19.96
C TYR A 456 3.21 -5.69 -19.23
N ALA A 457 2.24 -4.79 -19.41
CA ALA A 457 0.99 -4.81 -18.67
C ALA A 457 -0.21 -4.47 -19.58
N PRO A 458 -0.73 -5.44 -20.35
CA PRO A 458 -1.98 -5.27 -21.09
C PRO A 458 -3.20 -5.46 -20.18
N SER A 459 -4.31 -4.80 -20.52
CA SER A 459 -5.59 -5.03 -19.87
C SER A 459 -6.76 -4.90 -20.86
N THR A 460 -7.86 -5.58 -20.52
CA THR A 460 -9.13 -5.49 -21.24
C THR A 460 -10.25 -5.24 -20.25
N VAL A 461 -11.20 -4.40 -20.63
CA VAL A 461 -12.39 -4.07 -19.86
C VAL A 461 -13.60 -4.25 -20.76
N GLN A 462 -14.60 -4.96 -20.25
CA GLN A 462 -15.91 -5.13 -20.85
C GLN A 462 -16.94 -4.54 -19.89
N ALA A 463 -17.59 -3.47 -20.29
CA ALA A 463 -18.51 -2.76 -19.42
C ALA A 463 -19.58 -1.99 -20.21
N ASN A 464 -20.82 -2.17 -19.81
CA ASN A 464 -21.89 -1.35 -20.37
C ASN A 464 -21.81 0.12 -19.93
N LEU A 465 -21.20 0.36 -18.75
CA LEU A 465 -21.10 1.69 -18.13
C LEU A 465 -20.07 2.60 -18.80
N PHE A 466 -18.96 2.05 -19.29
CA PHE A 466 -17.88 2.83 -19.93
C PHE A 466 -17.62 2.43 -21.38
N GLY A 467 -18.19 1.33 -21.86
CA GLY A 467 -17.84 0.68 -23.11
C GLY A 467 -16.74 -0.37 -22.94
N ASP A 468 -16.42 -1.05 -24.03
CA ASP A 468 -15.35 -2.04 -24.10
C ASP A 468 -14.05 -1.37 -24.51
N HIS A 469 -13.00 -1.58 -23.69
CA HIS A 469 -11.71 -0.94 -23.86
C HIS A 469 -10.56 -1.92 -23.66
N TYR A 470 -9.43 -1.64 -24.30
CA TYR A 470 -8.18 -2.33 -24.01
C TYR A 470 -7.05 -1.32 -23.81
N SER A 471 -6.10 -1.66 -22.96
CA SER A 471 -4.89 -0.85 -22.78
C SER A 471 -3.63 -1.69 -22.78
N THR A 472 -2.52 -1.07 -23.14
CA THR A 472 -1.20 -1.70 -23.13
C THR A 472 -0.21 -0.74 -22.53
N ASN A 473 0.59 -1.24 -21.57
CA ASN A 473 1.64 -0.49 -20.95
C ASN A 473 2.96 -1.27 -21.13
N LEU A 474 3.99 -0.60 -21.67
CA LEU A 474 5.34 -1.10 -21.84
C LEU A 474 6.30 -0.16 -21.11
N ALA A 475 7.21 -0.69 -20.32
CA ALA A 475 8.20 0.15 -19.66
C ALA A 475 9.55 -0.55 -19.49
N VAL A 476 10.58 0.26 -19.47
CA VAL A 476 11.93 -0.15 -19.04
C VAL A 476 12.42 0.81 -17.98
N TYR A 477 13.08 0.29 -16.96
CA TYR A 477 13.62 1.11 -15.87
C TYR A 477 14.99 0.61 -15.44
N THR A 478 15.77 1.53 -14.88
CA THR A 478 17.04 1.22 -14.23
C THR A 478 17.24 2.12 -13.02
N GLN A 479 17.88 1.60 -12.01
CA GLN A 479 18.32 2.34 -10.84
C GLN A 479 19.69 1.89 -10.41
N LEU A 480 20.56 2.82 -10.12
CA LEU A 480 21.88 2.60 -9.57
C LEU A 480 21.93 3.17 -8.15
N ASP A 481 22.19 2.30 -7.19
CA ASP A 481 22.41 2.65 -5.79
C ASP A 481 23.90 2.52 -5.47
N VAL A 482 24.45 3.49 -4.77
CA VAL A 482 25.88 3.55 -4.44
C VAL A 482 26.09 3.83 -2.97
N ARG A 483 27.10 3.16 -2.40
CA ARG A 483 27.51 3.33 -0.99
C ARG A 483 28.96 3.75 -0.89
N PHE A 484 29.22 4.91 -0.32
CA PHE A 484 30.56 5.45 0.00
C PHE A 484 30.65 5.72 1.51
N GLY A 485 31.10 4.75 2.26
CA GLY A 485 31.20 4.87 3.71
C GLY A 485 29.82 5.20 4.35
N ARG A 486 29.68 6.43 4.87
CA ARG A 486 28.46 6.95 5.50
C ARG A 486 27.45 7.56 4.51
N LEU A 487 27.82 7.70 3.26
CA LEU A 487 26.97 8.26 2.22
C LEU A 487 26.36 7.12 1.38
N LYS A 488 25.04 7.16 1.22
CA LYS A 488 24.30 6.39 0.22
C LYS A 488 23.64 7.35 -0.75
N ALA A 489 23.65 7.00 -2.02
CA ALA A 489 22.97 7.75 -3.06
C ALA A 489 22.33 6.81 -4.07
N ASN A 490 21.30 7.27 -4.73
CA ASN A 490 20.70 6.57 -5.85
C ASN A 490 20.36 7.53 -6.98
N VAL A 491 20.33 6.99 -8.18
CA VAL A 491 19.80 7.61 -9.37
C VAL A 491 19.06 6.56 -10.18
N GLY A 492 17.88 6.90 -10.66
CA GLY A 492 17.06 6.01 -11.45
C GLY A 492 16.36 6.73 -12.58
N MET A 493 16.03 5.97 -13.61
CA MET A 493 15.26 6.43 -14.76
C MET A 493 14.30 5.34 -15.23
N ARG A 494 13.18 5.77 -15.82
CA ARG A 494 12.18 4.91 -16.46
C ARG A 494 11.69 5.56 -17.74
N GLY A 495 11.55 4.78 -18.79
CA GLY A 495 10.80 5.13 -19.98
C GLY A 495 9.54 4.28 -20.06
N GLU A 496 8.39 4.91 -20.31
CA GLU A 496 7.10 4.23 -20.36
C GLU A 496 6.30 4.65 -21.58
N TYR A 497 5.73 3.64 -22.26
CA TYR A 497 4.79 3.77 -23.35
C TYR A 497 3.42 3.26 -22.89
N PHE A 498 2.38 4.05 -23.12
CA PHE A 498 1.00 3.69 -22.77
C PHE A 498 0.06 3.92 -23.96
N LEU A 499 -0.73 2.93 -24.25
CA LEU A 499 -1.77 2.96 -25.28
C LEU A 499 -3.11 2.57 -24.64
N LEU A 500 -4.15 3.35 -24.91
CA LEU A 500 -5.53 3.04 -24.60
C LEU A 500 -6.32 2.98 -25.91
N ASP A 501 -6.86 1.82 -26.23
CA ASP A 501 -7.46 1.47 -27.52
C ASP A 501 -6.50 1.75 -28.68
N SER A 502 -6.93 2.56 -29.67
CA SER A 502 -6.09 3.01 -30.79
C SER A 502 -5.45 4.39 -30.54
N THR A 503 -5.72 5.00 -29.39
CA THR A 503 -5.27 6.36 -29.08
C THR A 503 -4.00 6.31 -28.25
N GLN A 504 -2.90 6.69 -28.86
CA GLN A 504 -1.65 6.90 -28.12
C GLN A 504 -1.79 8.11 -27.20
N THR A 505 -1.48 7.91 -25.92
CA THR A 505 -1.51 9.00 -24.95
C THR A 505 -0.19 9.76 -25.05
N GLU A 506 -0.18 10.84 -25.81
CA GLU A 506 0.85 11.86 -26.00
C GLU A 506 2.32 11.41 -26.10
N SER A 507 2.96 11.84 -27.15
CA SER A 507 4.42 11.83 -27.24
C SER A 507 4.97 12.91 -26.28
N VAL A 508 5.80 12.52 -25.34
CA VAL A 508 6.29 13.41 -24.29
C VAL A 508 7.75 13.80 -24.51
N PHE A 509 8.43 13.13 -25.40
CA PHE A 509 9.85 13.35 -25.64
C PHE A 509 10.09 13.81 -27.07
N ASN A 510 10.26 15.13 -27.24
CA ASN A 510 10.64 15.73 -28.50
C ASN A 510 12.14 15.96 -28.54
N ILE A 511 12.85 15.29 -29.45
CA ILE A 511 14.22 15.65 -29.77
C ILE A 511 14.17 16.64 -30.94
N ASN A 512 14.42 17.89 -30.64
CA ASN A 512 14.52 18.95 -31.66
C ASN A 512 15.88 18.83 -32.38
N MET A 513 15.85 18.41 -33.64
CA MET A 513 17.05 18.30 -34.50
C MET A 513 16.99 19.28 -35.64
N GLY A 514 16.71 20.55 -35.39
CA GLY A 514 16.55 21.58 -36.39
C GLY A 514 15.18 21.45 -37.10
N ASP A 515 15.21 21.42 -38.46
CA ASP A 515 13.96 21.32 -39.23
C ASP A 515 13.20 20.01 -39.10
N ASN A 516 13.76 19.00 -38.39
CA ASN A 516 13.12 17.72 -38.12
C ASN A 516 13.00 17.49 -36.59
N SER A 517 11.80 17.44 -36.06
CA SER A 517 11.54 16.97 -34.69
C SER A 517 11.30 15.47 -34.69
N LEU A 518 12.03 14.72 -33.87
CA LEU A 518 11.75 13.31 -33.61
C LEU A 518 10.89 13.21 -32.36
N GLU A 519 9.64 12.78 -32.54
CA GLU A 519 8.72 12.49 -31.46
C GLU A 519 8.85 11.02 -31.05
N ILE A 520 9.33 10.80 -29.81
CA ILE A 520 9.41 9.44 -29.25
C ILE A 520 8.24 9.28 -28.29
N PRO A 521 7.34 8.30 -28.52
CA PRO A 521 6.14 8.09 -27.72
C PRO A 521 6.47 7.43 -26.36
N ILE A 522 7.44 7.99 -25.64
CA ILE A 522 7.92 7.48 -24.34
C ILE A 522 7.90 8.61 -23.33
N ARG A 523 7.38 8.33 -22.15
CA ARG A 523 7.45 9.25 -21.02
C ARG A 523 8.66 8.93 -20.14
N PRO A 524 9.74 9.73 -20.20
CA PRO A 524 10.86 9.55 -19.30
C PRO A 524 10.56 10.19 -17.93
N VAL A 525 10.95 9.51 -16.87
CA VAL A 525 10.94 10.03 -15.49
C VAL A 525 12.22 9.66 -14.78
N PHE A 526 12.64 10.54 -13.88
CA PHE A 526 13.90 10.45 -13.14
C PHE A 526 13.65 10.50 -11.64
N ARG A 527 14.54 9.86 -10.89
CA ARG A 527 14.62 10.01 -9.44
C ARG A 527 16.07 10.04 -9.00
N THR A 528 16.32 10.73 -7.91
CA THR A 528 17.61 10.71 -7.21
C THR A 528 17.37 10.87 -5.71
N GLY A 529 18.30 10.35 -4.93
CA GLY A 529 18.24 10.53 -3.50
C GLY A 529 19.59 10.30 -2.85
N VAL A 530 19.77 10.92 -1.72
CA VAL A 530 20.96 10.80 -0.89
C VAL A 530 20.53 10.55 0.57
N ASN A 531 21.31 9.74 1.27
CA ASN A 531 21.22 9.52 2.71
C ASN A 531 22.61 9.56 3.29
N TYR A 532 22.83 10.43 4.27
CA TYR A 532 24.12 10.61 4.92
C TYR A 532 24.01 10.37 6.42
N GLN A 533 24.73 9.37 6.91
CA GLN A 533 24.84 9.07 8.34
C GLN A 533 25.81 10.06 9.00
N THR A 534 25.27 11.14 9.60
CA THR A 534 26.05 12.17 10.28
C THR A 534 26.64 11.68 11.60
N ALA A 535 25.90 10.84 12.34
CA ALA A 535 26.34 10.16 13.56
C ALA A 535 25.80 8.72 13.57
N GLU A 536 26.19 7.88 14.51
CA GLU A 536 25.76 6.48 14.60
C GLU A 536 24.25 6.28 14.47
N GLN A 537 23.48 7.21 15.05
CA GLN A 537 22.03 7.14 15.16
C GLN A 537 21.31 8.27 14.42
N THR A 538 22.03 9.05 13.60
CA THR A 538 21.48 10.23 12.92
C THR A 538 21.71 10.13 11.42
N PHE A 539 20.62 10.20 10.67
CA PHE A 539 20.61 10.10 9.21
C PHE A 539 19.91 11.32 8.62
N LEU A 540 20.60 12.01 7.74
CA LEU A 540 20.04 13.08 6.92
C LEU A 540 19.77 12.53 5.53
N ARG A 541 18.61 12.84 4.98
CA ARG A 541 18.26 12.44 3.62
C ARG A 541 17.71 13.60 2.80
N ALA A 542 17.91 13.51 1.51
CA ALA A 542 17.24 14.35 0.53
C ALA A 542 16.89 13.50 -0.68
N SER A 543 15.71 13.74 -1.25
CA SER A 543 15.27 13.02 -2.44
C SER A 543 14.51 13.95 -3.39
N PHE A 544 14.58 13.59 -4.67
CA PHE A 544 13.81 14.16 -5.75
C PHE A 544 13.29 13.04 -6.64
N GLY A 545 12.03 13.10 -7.02
CA GLY A 545 11.43 12.10 -7.91
C GLY A 545 10.35 12.71 -8.77
N GLN A 546 10.26 12.25 -10.01
CA GLN A 546 9.19 12.56 -10.93
C GLN A 546 8.15 11.45 -10.93
N GLY A 547 6.90 11.82 -11.22
CA GLY A 547 5.80 10.88 -11.30
C GLY A 547 4.79 11.30 -12.35
N TYR A 548 3.93 10.38 -12.72
CA TYR A 548 2.84 10.58 -13.65
C TYR A 548 1.69 9.62 -13.34
N ARG A 549 0.52 9.95 -13.87
CA ARG A 549 -0.66 9.08 -13.80
C ARG A 549 -1.46 9.19 -15.10
N PHE A 550 -1.72 8.06 -15.74
CA PHE A 550 -2.67 7.99 -16.84
C PHE A 550 -4.10 8.00 -16.30
N PRO A 551 -5.07 8.63 -16.98
CA PRO A 551 -6.46 8.54 -16.59
C PRO A 551 -6.95 7.10 -16.69
N SER A 552 -7.82 6.69 -15.76
CA SER A 552 -8.50 5.40 -15.82
C SER A 552 -9.57 5.40 -16.92
N ILE A 553 -10.01 4.21 -17.32
CA ILE A 553 -11.11 4.05 -18.29
C ILE A 553 -12.37 4.73 -17.75
N ALA A 554 -12.68 4.52 -16.48
CA ALA A 554 -13.85 5.15 -15.86
C ALA A 554 -13.77 6.69 -15.86
N GLU A 555 -12.62 7.29 -15.56
CA GLU A 555 -12.47 8.75 -15.60
C GLU A 555 -12.73 9.32 -17.00
N LYS A 556 -12.36 8.59 -18.07
CA LYS A 556 -12.54 9.05 -19.45
C LYS A 556 -13.92 8.79 -20.01
N TYR A 557 -14.53 7.65 -19.68
CA TYR A 557 -15.65 7.13 -20.46
C TYR A 557 -16.94 6.87 -19.67
N THR A 558 -16.95 7.06 -18.33
CA THR A 558 -18.18 6.87 -17.55
C THR A 558 -19.30 7.78 -18.04
N ALA A 559 -20.39 7.17 -18.48
CA ALA A 559 -21.61 7.84 -18.92
C ALA A 559 -22.81 7.22 -18.19
N THR A 560 -23.30 7.88 -17.12
CA THR A 560 -24.42 7.36 -16.32
C THR A 560 -25.16 8.51 -15.63
N SER A 561 -26.24 8.16 -14.93
CA SER A 561 -26.97 9.11 -14.10
C SER A 561 -27.25 8.51 -12.72
N LEU A 562 -27.25 9.37 -11.72
CA LEU A 562 -27.71 9.11 -10.36
C LEU A 562 -28.91 10.04 -10.11
N GLY A 563 -30.12 9.55 -10.35
CA GLY A 563 -31.32 10.38 -10.31
C GLY A 563 -31.26 11.50 -11.38
N MET A 564 -31.28 12.75 -10.93
CA MET A 564 -31.19 13.93 -11.80
C MET A 564 -29.74 14.38 -12.10
N VAL A 565 -28.75 13.78 -11.51
CA VAL A 565 -27.33 14.16 -11.67
C VAL A 565 -26.65 13.22 -12.66
N ASN A 566 -26.09 13.78 -13.71
CA ASN A 566 -25.37 13.03 -14.72
C ASN A 566 -23.89 12.90 -14.34
N ILE A 567 -23.27 11.77 -14.72
CA ILE A 567 -21.83 11.61 -14.80
C ILE A 567 -21.49 11.54 -16.28
N LEU A 568 -20.66 12.46 -16.72
CA LEU A 568 -20.41 12.70 -18.14
C LEU A 568 -18.98 12.26 -18.51
N PRO A 569 -18.80 11.61 -19.66
CA PRO A 569 -17.48 11.19 -20.14
C PRO A 569 -16.62 12.39 -20.55
N ASN A 570 -15.30 12.26 -20.38
CA ASN A 570 -14.32 13.20 -20.92
C ASN A 570 -13.17 12.46 -21.63
N PRO A 571 -13.35 12.08 -22.90
CA PRO A 571 -12.30 11.38 -23.67
C PRO A 571 -11.01 12.19 -23.84
N ARG A 572 -11.05 13.52 -23.62
CA ARG A 572 -9.93 14.47 -23.79
C ARG A 572 -9.02 14.57 -22.58
N LEU A 573 -9.29 13.83 -21.50
CA LEU A 573 -8.42 13.83 -20.34
C LEU A 573 -7.00 13.50 -20.74
N ILE A 574 -6.05 14.33 -20.31
CA ILE A 574 -4.62 14.13 -20.47
C ILE A 574 -4.00 13.59 -19.17
N PRO A 575 -2.86 12.92 -19.25
CA PRO A 575 -2.16 12.40 -18.07
C PRO A 575 -1.69 13.48 -17.11
N GLU A 576 -1.81 13.24 -15.82
CA GLU A 576 -1.13 14.04 -14.81
C GLU A 576 0.38 13.79 -14.83
N SER A 577 1.15 14.81 -14.52
CA SER A 577 2.58 14.70 -14.29
C SER A 577 3.02 15.56 -13.13
N GLY A 578 4.15 15.24 -12.53
CA GLY A 578 4.63 16.06 -11.42
C GLY A 578 5.96 15.59 -10.89
N TRP A 579 6.38 16.25 -9.83
CA TRP A 579 7.59 15.91 -9.10
C TRP A 579 7.39 16.13 -7.60
N SER A 580 8.17 15.42 -6.81
CA SER A 580 8.28 15.67 -5.37
C SER A 580 9.73 15.80 -4.96
N ALA A 581 10.01 16.72 -4.04
CA ALA A 581 11.29 16.88 -3.36
C ALA A 581 11.09 16.82 -1.85
N GLU A 582 12.03 16.21 -1.16
CA GLU A 582 11.99 16.01 0.28
C GLU A 582 13.36 16.19 0.89
N ILE A 583 13.40 16.80 2.08
CA ILE A 583 14.54 16.79 2.99
C ILE A 583 14.06 16.24 4.32
N GLY A 584 14.82 15.31 4.91
CA GLY A 584 14.41 14.71 6.17
C GLY A 584 15.57 14.34 7.07
N VAL A 585 15.26 14.18 8.36
CA VAL A 585 16.17 13.70 9.37
C VAL A 585 15.53 12.56 10.15
N LYS A 586 16.26 11.46 10.26
CA LYS A 586 15.87 10.33 11.10
C LYS A 586 16.88 10.21 12.25
N GLN A 587 16.38 10.25 13.47
CA GLN A 587 17.17 10.17 14.69
C GLN A 587 16.69 8.99 15.52
N ALA A 588 17.52 7.98 15.72
CA ALA A 588 17.29 6.98 16.76
C ALA A 588 17.82 7.47 18.11
N TYR A 589 17.21 7.03 19.18
CA TYR A 589 17.61 7.39 20.52
C TYR A 589 17.46 6.23 21.51
N LYS A 590 18.32 6.24 22.52
CA LYS A 590 18.27 5.34 23.66
C LYS A 590 18.40 6.16 24.95
N LEU A 591 17.33 6.22 25.71
CA LEU A 591 17.25 6.94 26.98
C LEU A 591 16.98 5.94 28.12
N GLY A 592 18.05 5.41 28.71
CA GLY A 592 17.95 4.36 29.72
C GLY A 592 17.31 3.08 29.17
N ARG A 593 16.05 2.79 29.61
CA ARG A 593 15.27 1.62 29.18
C ARG A 593 14.39 1.89 27.96
N TRP A 594 14.33 3.14 27.51
CA TRP A 594 13.51 3.57 26.38
C TRP A 594 14.35 3.63 25.12
N ARG A 595 13.80 3.12 24.03
CA ARG A 595 14.41 3.15 22.71
C ARG A 595 13.36 3.59 21.71
N GLY A 596 13.81 4.25 20.67
CA GLY A 596 12.90 4.66 19.61
C GLY A 596 13.63 5.43 18.53
N PHE A 597 12.83 5.93 17.60
CA PHE A 597 13.30 6.88 16.60
C PHE A 597 12.26 7.98 16.38
N ALA A 598 12.73 9.12 15.91
CA ALA A 598 11.92 10.20 15.37
C ALA A 598 12.36 10.42 13.93
N ASP A 599 11.40 10.67 13.05
CA ASP A 599 11.59 10.98 11.63
C ASP A 599 10.82 12.25 11.29
N LEU A 600 11.52 13.28 10.84
CA LEU A 600 10.97 14.54 10.34
C LEU A 600 11.30 14.66 8.87
N ALA A 601 10.29 14.90 8.04
CA ALA A 601 10.43 15.17 6.62
C ALA A 601 9.67 16.43 6.23
N ILE A 602 10.32 17.32 5.53
CA ILE A 602 9.72 18.51 4.90
C ILE A 602 9.71 18.25 3.39
N TYR A 603 8.58 18.50 2.75
CA TYR A 603 8.39 18.17 1.35
C TYR A 603 7.64 19.24 0.57
N ASN A 604 7.90 19.24 -0.72
CA ASN A 604 7.13 19.94 -1.75
C ASN A 604 6.84 18.99 -2.89
N GLN A 605 5.59 18.99 -3.34
CA GLN A 605 5.12 18.23 -4.50
C GLN A 605 4.34 19.15 -5.41
N ASP A 606 4.71 19.18 -6.68
CA ASP A 606 3.98 19.87 -7.74
C ASP A 606 3.37 18.82 -8.67
N ILE A 607 2.07 18.97 -8.98
CA ILE A 607 1.34 18.12 -9.92
C ILE A 607 0.74 19.05 -10.97
N ASN A 608 1.07 18.79 -12.24
CA ASN A 608 0.51 19.52 -13.38
C ASN A 608 -0.66 18.71 -13.95
N ASP A 609 -1.66 19.42 -14.49
CA ASP A 609 -2.86 18.84 -15.10
C ASP A 609 -3.63 17.88 -14.16
N MET A 610 -3.70 18.23 -12.88
CA MET A 610 -4.34 17.41 -11.86
C MET A 610 -5.78 17.09 -12.25
N MET A 611 -6.15 15.80 -12.29
CA MET A 611 -7.50 15.36 -12.61
C MET A 611 -8.37 15.34 -11.36
N GLU A 612 -9.51 16.01 -11.41
CA GLU A 612 -10.52 16.02 -10.35
C GLU A 612 -11.92 15.89 -10.95
N PHE A 613 -12.85 15.28 -10.23
CA PHE A 613 -14.27 15.37 -10.58
C PHE A 613 -14.80 16.76 -10.23
N THR A 614 -15.38 17.41 -11.21
CA THR A 614 -15.95 18.75 -11.06
C THR A 614 -17.43 18.73 -11.45
N PHE A 615 -18.21 19.49 -10.70
CA PHE A 615 -19.60 19.74 -11.03
C PHE A 615 -19.70 20.89 -12.03
N GLY A 616 -20.62 20.79 -13.00
CA GLY A 616 -20.77 21.84 -14.00
C GLY A 616 -22.03 21.66 -14.85
N VAL A 617 -22.16 22.57 -15.79
CA VAL A 617 -23.19 22.57 -16.82
C VAL A 617 -22.53 22.27 -18.16
N PHE A 618 -23.01 21.27 -18.87
CA PHE A 618 -22.33 20.71 -20.02
C PHE A 618 -23.26 20.60 -21.24
N ASN A 619 -22.67 20.65 -22.41
CA ASN A 619 -23.32 20.27 -23.64
C ASN A 619 -23.42 18.73 -23.71
N PRO A 620 -24.62 18.15 -23.83
CA PRO A 620 -24.82 16.69 -23.79
C PRO A 620 -24.29 15.95 -25.02
N VAL A 621 -23.94 16.67 -26.09
CA VAL A 621 -23.40 16.08 -27.32
C VAL A 621 -21.90 16.13 -27.39
N THR A 622 -21.32 17.27 -27.03
CA THR A 622 -19.84 17.49 -27.07
C THR A 622 -19.15 17.15 -25.77
N TYR A 623 -19.90 17.06 -24.67
CA TYR A 623 -19.40 16.90 -23.30
C TYR A 623 -18.45 18.01 -22.85
N MET A 624 -18.51 19.18 -23.51
CA MET A 624 -17.77 20.39 -23.14
C MET A 624 -18.56 21.21 -22.12
N PRO A 625 -17.91 22.04 -21.33
CA PRO A 625 -18.61 23.06 -20.57
C PRO A 625 -19.55 23.85 -21.48
N PHE A 626 -20.80 24.04 -21.05
CA PHE A 626 -21.82 24.68 -21.82
C PHE A 626 -21.47 26.14 -22.11
N GLN A 627 -21.67 26.55 -23.35
CA GLN A 627 -21.42 27.92 -23.79
C GLN A 627 -22.73 28.53 -24.32
N SER A 628 -22.84 29.87 -24.25
CA SER A 628 -24.03 30.60 -24.71
C SER A 628 -24.33 30.41 -26.21
N VAL A 629 -23.36 29.93 -26.99
CA VAL A 629 -23.49 29.65 -28.42
C VAL A 629 -24.03 28.23 -28.69
N ASP A 630 -24.16 27.39 -27.69
CA ASP A 630 -24.67 26.04 -27.83
C ASP A 630 -26.16 26.05 -28.12
N THR A 631 -26.60 25.28 -29.13
CA THR A 631 -27.98 25.22 -29.60
C THR A 631 -28.79 24.09 -28.96
N VAL A 632 -28.16 23.26 -28.14
CA VAL A 632 -28.81 22.14 -27.43
C VAL A 632 -29.07 22.52 -25.99
N ALA A 633 -30.08 21.91 -25.37
CA ALA A 633 -30.35 22.13 -23.95
C ALA A 633 -29.18 21.59 -23.09
N PRO A 634 -28.70 22.36 -22.13
CA PRO A 634 -27.58 21.91 -21.27
C PRO A 634 -28.00 20.77 -20.32
N VAL A 635 -27.04 19.96 -19.94
CA VAL A 635 -27.17 18.98 -18.85
C VAL A 635 -26.30 19.36 -17.69
N ILE A 636 -26.76 19.05 -16.49
CA ILE A 636 -26.03 19.30 -15.24
C ILE A 636 -25.44 17.98 -14.75
N GLY A 637 -24.19 18.01 -14.30
CA GLY A 637 -23.57 16.79 -13.81
C GLY A 637 -22.14 16.94 -13.35
N PHE A 638 -21.53 15.81 -13.04
CA PHE A 638 -20.12 15.68 -12.73
C PHE A 638 -19.34 15.18 -13.94
N GLN A 639 -18.13 15.66 -14.08
CA GLN A 639 -17.19 15.20 -15.11
C GLN A 639 -15.78 15.21 -14.54
N SER A 640 -14.98 14.22 -14.89
CA SER A 640 -13.54 14.25 -14.60
C SER A 640 -12.85 15.24 -15.54
N GLN A 641 -12.09 16.18 -15.00
CA GLN A 641 -11.41 17.22 -15.76
C GLN A 641 -9.97 17.40 -15.27
N ASN A 642 -9.08 17.85 -16.15
CA ASN A 642 -7.78 18.38 -15.75
C ASN A 642 -8.02 19.77 -15.12
N TYR A 643 -8.04 19.79 -13.79
CA TYR A 643 -8.43 20.94 -12.96
C TYR A 643 -7.38 22.04 -12.93
N GLY A 644 -6.12 21.71 -13.23
CA GLY A 644 -5.00 22.64 -13.29
C GLY A 644 -3.80 22.18 -12.48
N ASP A 645 -2.83 23.10 -12.33
CA ASP A 645 -1.59 22.85 -11.65
C ASP A 645 -1.72 23.09 -10.16
N VAL A 646 -1.20 22.15 -9.37
CA VAL A 646 -1.28 22.22 -7.91
C VAL A 646 0.09 22.12 -7.25
N ARG A 647 0.18 22.70 -6.05
CA ARG A 647 1.31 22.55 -5.15
C ARG A 647 0.86 22.05 -3.81
N ILE A 648 1.56 21.04 -3.30
CA ILE A 648 1.34 20.45 -1.98
C ILE A 648 2.64 20.61 -1.20
N GLN A 649 2.60 21.40 -0.13
CA GLN A 649 3.75 21.65 0.74
C GLN A 649 3.40 21.21 2.15
N GLY A 650 4.37 20.68 2.89
CA GLY A 650 4.09 20.27 4.23
C GLY A 650 5.26 19.61 4.94
N PHE A 651 4.95 19.05 6.09
CA PHE A 651 5.89 18.22 6.82
C PHE A 651 5.19 17.06 7.52
N ASP A 652 5.91 15.96 7.64
CA ASP A 652 5.57 14.78 8.43
C ASP A 652 6.53 14.68 9.61
N LEU A 653 5.99 14.47 10.81
CA LEU A 653 6.75 14.09 11.99
C LEU A 653 6.20 12.75 12.47
N SER A 654 7.03 11.73 12.54
CA SER A 654 6.68 10.45 13.16
C SER A 654 7.67 10.10 14.27
N ALA A 655 7.19 9.46 15.32
CA ALA A 655 8.03 9.00 16.42
C ALA A 655 7.51 7.67 16.95
N THR A 656 8.43 6.74 17.19
CA THR A 656 8.15 5.48 17.85
C THR A 656 8.99 5.39 19.12
N ILE A 657 8.36 5.03 20.23
CA ILE A 657 8.98 4.88 21.54
C ILE A 657 8.57 3.52 22.09
N GLY A 658 9.55 2.70 22.48
CA GLY A 658 9.33 1.44 23.15
C GLY A 658 10.20 1.28 24.39
N GLY A 659 9.68 0.66 25.43
CA GLY A 659 10.48 0.44 26.65
C GLY A 659 9.74 -0.28 27.77
N LYS A 660 10.50 -0.69 28.78
CA LYS A 660 9.94 -1.34 29.97
C LYS A 660 9.42 -0.32 30.97
N LEU A 661 8.14 -0.42 31.29
CA LEU A 661 7.47 0.30 32.38
C LEU A 661 7.19 -0.70 33.52
N GLY A 662 8.13 -0.83 34.45
CA GLY A 662 8.10 -1.88 35.48
C GLY A 662 8.23 -3.28 34.84
N LYS A 663 7.19 -4.13 34.99
CA LYS A 663 7.10 -5.46 34.40
C LYS A 663 6.44 -5.48 33.02
N ASN A 664 5.92 -4.34 32.56
CA ASN A 664 5.17 -4.21 31.32
C ASN A 664 6.06 -3.60 30.22
N ILE A 665 5.66 -3.79 28.97
CA ILE A 665 6.27 -3.16 27.79
C ILE A 665 5.28 -2.10 27.30
N LEU A 666 5.72 -0.85 27.24
CA LEU A 666 4.97 0.24 26.60
C LEU A 666 5.57 0.47 25.22
N THR A 667 4.71 0.49 24.22
CA THR A 667 5.03 0.92 22.86
C THR A 667 4.10 2.04 22.46
N THR A 668 4.64 3.12 21.93
CA THR A 668 3.86 4.28 21.48
C THR A 668 4.37 4.68 20.10
N MET A 669 3.44 4.88 19.18
CA MET A 669 3.69 5.46 17.86
C MET A 669 2.87 6.75 17.77
N VAL A 670 3.48 7.84 17.35
CA VAL A 670 2.81 9.13 17.15
C VAL A 670 3.24 9.68 15.80
N GLY A 671 2.28 10.15 15.05
CA GLY A 671 2.51 10.81 13.77
C GLY A 671 1.71 12.10 13.67
N TYR A 672 2.34 13.16 13.21
CA TYR A 672 1.69 14.42 12.88
C TYR A 672 2.06 14.85 11.48
N THR A 673 1.06 15.23 10.69
CA THR A 673 1.22 15.69 9.33
C THR A 673 0.54 17.04 9.16
N PHE A 674 1.24 17.97 8.56
CA PHE A 674 0.71 19.23 8.07
C PHE A 674 0.82 19.26 6.55
N ASN A 675 -0.29 19.61 5.86
CA ASN A 675 -0.37 19.76 4.41
C ASN A 675 -1.00 21.10 4.05
N ASP A 676 -0.35 21.85 3.19
CA ASP A 676 -0.92 23.01 2.50
C ASP A 676 -1.00 22.69 1.00
N SER A 677 -2.20 22.33 0.55
CA SER A 677 -2.46 21.86 -0.82
C SER A 677 -3.27 22.90 -1.56
N ARG A 678 -2.67 23.54 -2.61
CA ARG A 678 -3.26 24.66 -3.31
C ARG A 678 -3.11 24.59 -4.83
N LEU A 679 -4.05 25.20 -5.54
CA LEU A 679 -3.86 25.58 -6.93
C LEU A 679 -2.72 26.59 -7.06
N LYS A 680 -1.87 26.45 -8.09
CA LYS A 680 -0.75 27.38 -8.36
C LYS A 680 -1.21 28.72 -8.95
N GLU A 681 -2.20 28.69 -9.81
CA GLU A 681 -2.73 29.87 -10.50
C GLU A 681 -4.19 30.08 -10.15
N GLY A 682 -4.51 31.27 -9.65
CA GLY A 682 -5.84 31.84 -9.51
C GLY A 682 -6.86 31.06 -8.70
N ILE A 683 -7.85 31.78 -8.22
CA ILE A 683 -9.13 31.20 -7.81
C ILE A 683 -9.94 31.10 -9.10
N ASP A 684 -10.22 29.89 -9.55
CA ASP A 684 -11.15 29.72 -10.66
C ASP A 684 -12.57 30.02 -10.15
N THR A 685 -13.02 31.22 -10.42
CA THR A 685 -14.38 31.67 -10.03
C THR A 685 -15.47 30.99 -10.84
N THR A 686 -15.12 30.30 -11.92
CA THR A 686 -16.08 29.58 -12.78
C THR A 686 -16.29 28.14 -12.35
N THR A 687 -15.36 27.56 -11.57
CA THR A 687 -15.46 26.20 -11.05
C THR A 687 -15.98 26.18 -9.61
N SER A 688 -16.34 25.00 -9.19
CA SER A 688 -16.94 24.65 -7.91
C SER A 688 -16.04 24.87 -6.67
N SER A 689 -14.99 25.70 -6.71
CA SER A 689 -14.08 25.90 -5.57
C SER A 689 -14.27 27.24 -4.86
N LEU A 690 -14.34 27.20 -3.53
CA LEU A 690 -14.47 28.38 -2.67
C LEU A 690 -13.14 29.07 -2.36
N SER A 691 -12.01 28.41 -2.58
CA SER A 691 -10.67 28.93 -2.27
C SER A 691 -9.60 28.27 -3.14
N SER A 692 -8.37 28.80 -3.08
CA SER A 692 -7.20 28.15 -3.70
C SER A 692 -6.83 26.81 -3.06
N LEU A 693 -7.35 26.48 -1.87
CA LEU A 693 -7.16 25.18 -1.22
C LEU A 693 -7.84 24.09 -2.02
N LEU A 694 -7.22 22.94 -2.15
CA LEU A 694 -7.81 21.77 -2.79
C LEU A 694 -8.97 21.22 -1.96
N LYS A 695 -10.02 20.77 -2.64
CA LYS A 695 -11.24 20.22 -2.03
C LYS A 695 -10.99 18.90 -1.31
N TYR A 696 -11.79 18.61 -0.26
CA TYR A 696 -11.86 17.32 0.44
C TYR A 696 -10.55 16.88 1.09
N ARG A 697 -9.78 17.82 1.64
CA ARG A 697 -8.51 17.58 2.34
C ARG A 697 -8.49 18.26 3.70
N GLN A 698 -7.89 17.58 4.69
CA GLN A 698 -7.60 18.16 6.00
C GLN A 698 -6.14 18.61 6.04
N ARG A 699 -5.91 19.81 6.60
CA ARG A 699 -4.55 20.38 6.67
C ARG A 699 -3.71 19.77 7.78
N HIS A 700 -4.33 19.41 8.90
CA HIS A 700 -3.63 18.88 10.06
C HIS A 700 -4.18 17.51 10.41
N THR A 701 -3.29 16.55 10.62
CA THR A 701 -3.64 15.18 11.04
C THR A 701 -2.68 14.74 12.15
N LEU A 702 -3.22 14.29 13.29
CA LEU A 702 -2.50 13.63 14.37
C LEU A 702 -3.01 12.21 14.52
N LYS A 703 -2.10 11.26 14.58
CA LYS A 703 -2.39 9.84 14.78
C LYS A 703 -1.50 9.30 15.88
N ALA A 704 -2.05 8.55 16.82
CA ALA A 704 -1.29 7.92 17.87
C ALA A 704 -1.82 6.51 18.15
N ASP A 705 -0.91 5.56 18.31
CA ASP A 705 -1.19 4.22 18.81
C ASP A 705 -0.35 3.98 20.07
N ILE A 706 -1.00 3.62 21.15
CA ILE A 706 -0.39 3.37 22.47
C ILE A 706 -0.73 1.93 22.84
N SER A 707 0.27 1.13 23.18
CA SER A 707 0.10 -0.26 23.60
C SER A 707 0.93 -0.54 24.85
N LEU A 708 0.25 -0.98 25.89
CA LEU A 708 0.86 -1.46 27.15
C LEU A 708 0.65 -2.97 27.25
N GLU A 709 1.72 -3.73 27.18
CA GLU A 709 1.70 -5.18 27.22
C GLU A 709 2.31 -5.71 28.50
N SER A 710 1.54 -6.55 29.21
CA SER A 710 1.96 -7.33 30.36
C SER A 710 2.01 -8.81 29.98
N LYS A 711 2.46 -9.70 30.86
CA LYS A 711 2.52 -11.14 30.60
C LYS A 711 1.19 -11.73 30.10
N ARG A 712 0.06 -11.28 30.65
CA ARG A 712 -1.28 -11.80 30.29
C ARG A 712 -2.24 -10.75 29.78
N ILE A 713 -1.97 -9.48 29.99
CA ILE A 713 -2.90 -8.38 29.69
C ILE A 713 -2.26 -7.47 28.67
N THR A 714 -3.01 -7.09 27.66
CA THR A 714 -2.66 -6.03 26.73
C THR A 714 -3.71 -4.94 26.82
N PHE A 715 -3.31 -3.71 27.01
CA PHE A 715 -4.17 -2.52 26.88
C PHE A 715 -3.67 -1.65 25.76
N GLY A 716 -4.56 -1.09 24.95
CA GLY A 716 -4.18 -0.19 23.87
C GLY A 716 -5.21 0.90 23.62
N ALA A 717 -4.72 1.99 23.04
CA ALA A 717 -5.55 3.10 22.58
C ALA A 717 -5.05 3.57 21.21
N ASN A 718 -6.00 3.85 20.32
CA ASN A 718 -5.75 4.45 19.03
C ASN A 718 -6.47 5.79 18.98
N ILE A 719 -5.77 6.85 18.58
CA ILE A 719 -6.28 8.22 18.53
C ILE A 719 -6.04 8.76 17.13
N ILE A 720 -7.07 9.23 16.48
CA ILE A 720 -6.99 9.92 15.19
C ILE A 720 -7.69 11.27 15.35
N TRP A 721 -6.94 12.34 15.16
CA TRP A 721 -7.46 13.70 15.09
C TRP A 721 -7.13 14.31 13.73
N ARG A 722 -8.10 14.98 13.11
CA ARG A 722 -7.95 15.74 11.88
C ARG A 722 -8.60 17.09 12.01
N SER A 723 -8.00 18.11 11.42
CA SER A 723 -8.64 19.44 11.34
C SER A 723 -9.92 19.38 10.51
N ALA A 724 -10.72 20.42 10.60
CA ALA A 724 -11.87 20.60 9.73
C ALA A 724 -11.46 20.55 8.26
N MET A 725 -12.38 20.10 7.42
CA MET A 725 -12.26 20.13 5.96
C MET A 725 -12.66 21.53 5.48
N GLU A 726 -11.69 22.36 5.11
CA GLU A 726 -11.91 23.78 4.83
C GLU A 726 -12.57 24.03 3.46
N ASN A 727 -12.32 23.19 2.45
CA ASN A 727 -12.85 23.37 1.10
C ASN A 727 -13.56 22.11 0.58
N ILE A 728 -14.74 22.30 -0.01
CA ILE A 728 -15.56 21.30 -0.68
C ILE A 728 -16.18 21.88 -1.96
N ASP A 729 -16.87 21.05 -2.75
CA ASP A 729 -17.64 21.54 -3.88
C ASP A 729 -18.78 22.47 -3.43
N ARG A 730 -18.88 23.62 -4.06
CA ARG A 730 -19.93 24.63 -3.82
C ARG A 730 -21.34 24.07 -4.03
N LEU A 731 -21.48 23.07 -4.87
CA LEU A 731 -22.72 22.35 -5.04
C LEU A 731 -23.34 21.87 -3.73
N PHE A 732 -22.51 21.44 -2.79
CA PHE A 732 -22.98 20.91 -1.50
C PHE A 732 -23.15 22.00 -0.45
N CYS A 733 -22.36 23.06 -0.49
CA CYS A 733 -22.43 24.17 0.44
C CYS A 733 -21.63 25.38 -0.06
N ASP A 734 -22.32 26.49 -0.32
CA ASP A 734 -21.67 27.75 -0.61
C ASP A 734 -21.61 28.59 0.70
N GLU A 735 -20.46 28.61 1.34
CA GLU A 735 -20.21 29.29 2.62
C GLU A 735 -19.90 30.78 2.45
N ARG A 736 -19.95 31.32 1.23
CA ARG A 736 -19.74 32.73 1.01
C ARG A 736 -20.90 33.54 1.60
N ASP A 737 -20.60 34.76 2.02
CA ASP A 737 -21.60 35.69 2.51
C ASP A 737 -22.64 35.99 1.42
N PRO A 738 -23.94 35.68 1.65
CA PRO A 738 -25.00 35.95 0.70
C PRO A 738 -25.09 37.41 0.23
N GLU A 739 -24.62 38.37 1.05
CA GLU A 739 -24.63 39.78 0.73
C GLU A 739 -23.54 40.16 -0.30
N THR A 740 -22.50 39.36 -0.41
CA THR A 740 -21.34 39.60 -1.30
C THR A 740 -21.37 38.80 -2.59
N VAL A 741 -22.28 37.81 -2.72
CA VAL A 741 -22.44 36.93 -3.88
C VAL A 741 -23.64 37.36 -4.69
N ASN A 742 -23.62 37.08 -6.01
CA ASN A 742 -24.79 37.26 -6.84
C ASN A 742 -25.95 36.43 -6.27
N PRO A 743 -27.11 37.04 -5.92
CA PRO A 743 -28.24 36.36 -5.29
C PRO A 743 -28.77 35.17 -6.10
N SER A 744 -28.70 35.22 -7.43
CA SER A 744 -29.12 34.11 -8.29
C SER A 744 -28.21 32.92 -8.22
N ASP A 745 -26.89 33.14 -8.13
CA ASP A 745 -25.89 32.05 -7.98
C ASP A 745 -26.04 31.39 -6.61
N TYR A 746 -26.19 32.18 -5.56
CA TYR A 746 -26.39 31.65 -4.21
C TYR A 746 -27.66 30.83 -4.11
N ALA A 747 -28.79 31.34 -4.61
CA ALA A 747 -30.06 30.63 -4.62
C ALA A 747 -30.00 29.32 -5.44
N PHE A 748 -29.27 29.34 -6.57
CA PHE A 748 -29.05 28.14 -7.39
C PHE A 748 -28.31 27.06 -6.61
N TYR A 749 -27.17 27.37 -6.00
CA TYR A 749 -26.40 26.38 -5.22
C TYR A 749 -27.17 25.88 -4.01
N GLN A 750 -27.89 26.73 -3.31
CA GLN A 750 -28.72 26.32 -2.17
C GLN A 750 -29.85 25.37 -2.60
N LEU A 751 -30.54 25.67 -3.69
CA LEU A 751 -31.58 24.81 -4.25
C LEU A 751 -31.04 23.44 -4.63
N PHE A 752 -29.92 23.41 -5.36
CA PHE A 752 -29.29 22.17 -5.80
C PHE A 752 -28.75 21.33 -4.62
N SER A 753 -28.10 21.96 -3.65
CA SER A 753 -27.66 21.28 -2.43
C SER A 753 -28.86 20.63 -1.72
N GLY A 754 -30.00 21.32 -1.62
CA GLY A 754 -31.22 20.78 -1.03
C GLY A 754 -31.82 19.60 -1.80
N MET A 755 -31.67 19.56 -3.12
CA MET A 755 -32.16 18.47 -3.96
C MET A 755 -31.25 17.24 -3.94
N ILE A 756 -29.92 17.43 -4.00
CA ILE A 756 -28.94 16.35 -4.11
C ILE A 756 -28.60 15.80 -2.74
N LEU A 757 -28.44 16.67 -1.75
CA LEU A 757 -27.99 16.31 -0.40
C LEU A 757 -28.80 17.08 0.66
N PRO A 758 -30.06 16.67 0.90
CA PRO A 758 -30.94 17.38 1.83
C PRO A 758 -30.33 17.59 3.22
N GLY A 759 -30.45 18.81 3.73
CA GLY A 759 -29.96 19.19 5.06
C GLY A 759 -28.46 19.37 5.19
N TYR A 760 -27.65 19.04 4.17
CA TYR A 760 -26.19 19.13 4.27
C TYR A 760 -25.70 20.58 4.40
N TRP A 761 -26.38 21.52 3.75
CA TRP A 761 -26.12 22.94 3.91
C TRP A 761 -26.18 23.37 5.39
N ASP A 762 -27.28 23.05 6.08
CA ASP A 762 -27.44 23.37 7.48
C ASP A 762 -26.47 22.64 8.39
N TYR A 763 -26.21 21.35 8.08
CA TYR A 763 -25.19 20.57 8.79
C TYR A 763 -23.82 21.23 8.64
N ARG A 764 -23.42 21.64 7.44
CA ARG A 764 -22.11 22.23 7.16
C ARG A 764 -21.93 23.57 7.87
N ILE A 765 -22.91 24.48 7.79
CA ILE A 765 -22.86 25.77 8.48
C ILE A 765 -22.66 25.57 10.00
N LYS A 766 -23.39 24.64 10.60
CA LYS A 766 -23.28 24.33 12.04
C LYS A 766 -21.95 23.66 12.41
N ASN A 767 -21.34 22.91 11.50
CA ASN A 767 -20.21 22.04 11.77
C ASN A 767 -18.97 22.32 10.89
N ALA A 768 -18.92 23.42 10.13
CA ALA A 768 -17.83 23.74 9.20
C ALA A 768 -16.44 23.74 9.83
N LYS A 769 -16.35 24.16 11.11
CA LYS A 769 -15.11 24.18 11.90
C LYS A 769 -14.93 22.96 12.79
N ARG A 770 -15.81 21.95 12.67
CA ARG A 770 -15.75 20.78 13.55
C ARG A 770 -14.64 19.85 13.11
N GLU A 771 -13.71 19.62 14.00
CA GLU A 771 -12.64 18.67 13.85
C GLU A 771 -13.14 17.23 13.99
N TYR A 772 -12.43 16.32 13.34
CA TYR A 772 -12.59 14.90 13.52
C TYR A 772 -11.72 14.42 14.68
N LEU A 773 -12.30 13.74 15.66
CA LEU A 773 -11.57 13.04 16.72
C LEU A 773 -12.19 11.67 16.94
N ASN A 774 -11.44 10.64 16.66
CA ASN A 774 -11.79 9.26 16.97
C ASN A 774 -10.80 8.67 17.98
N ILE A 775 -11.34 7.98 19.00
CA ILE A 775 -10.56 7.25 19.99
C ILE A 775 -11.12 5.85 20.07
N ASP A 776 -10.24 4.86 19.85
CA ASP A 776 -10.55 3.44 20.00
C ASP A 776 -9.76 2.88 21.19
N LEU A 777 -10.38 2.01 21.98
CA LEU A 777 -9.74 1.32 23.10
C LEU A 777 -9.76 -0.17 22.86
N ARG A 778 -8.71 -0.85 23.29
CA ARG A 778 -8.58 -2.30 23.18
C ARG A 778 -8.03 -2.88 24.47
N PHE A 779 -8.62 -3.99 24.88
CA PHE A 779 -8.21 -4.78 26.02
C PHE A 779 -8.06 -6.22 25.58
N GLY A 780 -6.89 -6.82 25.79
CA GLY A 780 -6.58 -8.21 25.44
C GLY A 780 -6.20 -9.01 26.67
N PHE A 781 -6.62 -10.28 26.71
CA PHE A 781 -6.24 -11.24 27.74
C PHE A 781 -5.72 -12.53 27.10
N LYS A 782 -4.49 -12.93 27.45
CA LYS A 782 -3.83 -14.17 27.04
C LYS A 782 -4.16 -15.27 28.04
N PHE A 783 -5.03 -16.19 27.69
CA PHE A 783 -5.33 -17.39 28.53
C PHE A 783 -4.14 -18.33 28.55
N SER A 784 -3.45 -18.45 27.43
CA SER A 784 -2.23 -19.22 27.24
C SER A 784 -1.39 -18.58 26.15
N GLU A 785 -0.22 -19.13 25.85
CA GLU A 785 0.58 -18.71 24.69
C GLU A 785 -0.12 -18.95 23.35
N ARG A 786 -1.16 -19.80 23.34
CA ARG A 786 -1.91 -20.21 22.15
C ARG A 786 -3.30 -19.58 22.03
N LEU A 787 -3.87 -19.06 23.10
CA LEU A 787 -5.26 -18.58 23.13
C LEU A 787 -5.35 -17.17 23.73
N ARG A 788 -5.91 -16.26 22.98
CA ARG A 788 -6.14 -14.88 23.37
C ARG A 788 -7.59 -14.48 23.12
N ALA A 789 -8.19 -13.69 24.05
CA ALA A 789 -9.39 -12.94 23.80
C ALA A 789 -9.10 -11.45 23.85
N SER A 790 -9.81 -10.66 23.04
CA SER A 790 -9.72 -9.20 23.07
C SER A 790 -11.11 -8.58 23.03
N PHE A 791 -11.26 -7.49 23.74
CA PHE A 791 -12.43 -6.61 23.70
C PHE A 791 -12.01 -5.25 23.16
N ILE A 792 -12.68 -4.79 22.13
CA ILE A 792 -12.33 -3.55 21.42
C ILE A 792 -13.58 -2.65 21.41
N VAL A 793 -13.39 -1.37 21.71
CA VAL A 793 -14.40 -0.34 21.58
C VAL A 793 -13.91 0.68 20.59
N LYS A 794 -14.52 0.73 19.41
CA LYS A 794 -14.22 1.75 18.39
C LYS A 794 -15.15 2.96 18.57
N ASN A 795 -14.64 4.15 18.32
CA ASN A 795 -15.35 5.44 18.53
C ASN A 795 -15.94 5.53 19.95
N ILE A 796 -15.10 5.38 21.00
CA ILE A 796 -15.58 5.36 22.39
C ILE A 796 -16.33 6.62 22.80
N LEU A 797 -16.01 7.77 22.19
CA LEU A 797 -16.67 9.04 22.42
C LEU A 797 -18.04 9.13 21.77
N ASN A 798 -18.43 8.13 20.96
CA ASN A 798 -19.67 8.10 20.18
C ASN A 798 -19.88 9.41 19.40
N ARG A 799 -18.81 9.92 18.76
CA ARG A 799 -18.88 11.15 17.98
C ARG A 799 -19.51 10.88 16.63
N GLU A 800 -20.41 11.72 16.23
CA GLU A 800 -21.04 11.78 14.91
C GLU A 800 -20.27 12.78 14.07
N TYR A 801 -19.72 12.33 12.96
CA TYR A 801 -18.93 13.14 12.04
C TYR A 801 -19.07 12.62 10.61
N VAL A 802 -18.88 13.52 9.67
CA VAL A 802 -19.00 13.25 8.23
C VAL A 802 -17.61 13.19 7.63
N GLY A 803 -17.29 12.09 6.96
CA GLY A 803 -16.02 11.91 6.26
C GLY A 803 -15.98 12.62 4.90
N ARG A 804 -17.09 12.59 4.20
CA ARG A 804 -17.36 13.32 2.94
C ARG A 804 -18.82 13.75 2.90
N PRO A 805 -19.23 14.65 1.99
CA PRO A 805 -20.63 15.04 1.89
C PRO A 805 -21.58 13.84 1.85
N GLY A 806 -22.59 13.84 2.73
CA GLY A 806 -23.62 12.81 2.82
C GLY A 806 -23.19 11.46 3.42
N ASP A 807 -21.99 11.36 4.02
CA ASP A 807 -21.47 10.13 4.59
C ASP A 807 -21.20 10.28 6.09
N MET A 808 -22.21 10.02 6.90
CA MET A 808 -22.10 9.98 8.36
C MET A 808 -21.42 8.67 8.79
N HIS A 809 -20.31 8.77 9.54
CA HIS A 809 -19.55 7.63 10.03
C HIS A 809 -20.30 6.83 11.09
N ALA A 810 -19.81 5.59 11.31
CA ALA A 810 -20.39 4.64 12.24
C ALA A 810 -20.44 5.19 13.68
N PRO A 811 -21.51 4.89 14.42
CA PRO A 811 -21.58 5.13 15.86
C PRO A 811 -20.55 4.24 16.58
N ARG A 812 -20.49 4.33 17.92
CA ARG A 812 -19.63 3.47 18.73
C ARG A 812 -19.88 1.98 18.41
N ARG A 813 -18.79 1.21 18.31
CA ARG A 813 -18.84 -0.23 18.06
C ARG A 813 -18.16 -0.99 19.19
N PHE A 814 -18.68 -2.16 19.51
CA PHE A 814 -18.11 -3.09 20.48
C PHE A 814 -17.77 -4.40 19.79
N GLU A 815 -16.55 -4.89 19.98
CA GLU A 815 -16.08 -6.10 19.34
C GLU A 815 -15.49 -7.07 20.37
N ILE A 816 -15.76 -8.35 20.22
CA ILE A 816 -15.07 -9.43 20.92
C ILE A 816 -14.32 -10.25 19.89
N VAL A 817 -13.03 -10.47 20.14
CA VAL A 817 -12.12 -11.22 19.25
C VAL A 817 -11.55 -12.39 20.01
N LEU A 818 -11.62 -13.58 19.42
CA LEU A 818 -10.99 -14.81 19.93
C LEU A 818 -9.95 -15.26 18.91
N SER A 819 -8.71 -15.40 19.32
CA SER A 819 -7.62 -15.84 18.45
C SER A 819 -6.88 -17.02 19.06
N ALA A 820 -6.65 -18.04 18.24
CA ALA A 820 -5.86 -19.22 18.59
C ALA A 820 -4.70 -19.41 17.63
N GLN A 821 -3.53 -19.75 18.16
CA GLN A 821 -2.34 -20.13 17.40
C GLN A 821 -1.83 -21.49 17.84
N ILE A 822 -1.68 -22.42 16.89
CA ILE A 822 -1.30 -23.81 17.11
C ILE A 822 0.00 -24.12 16.40
#